data_7a65b652b2b4f0e377a155d309082802
#
_entry.id   7a65b652b2b4f0e377a155d309082802
#
_cell.length_a   1.000
_cell.length_b   1.000
_cell.length_c   1.000
_cell.angle_alpha   90.00
_cell.angle_beta   90.00
_cell.angle_gamma   90.00
#
_symmetry.space_group_name_H-M   'P 1'
#
loop_
_entity.id
_entity.type
_entity.pdbx_description
1 polymer ?
#
loop_
_entity_poly.entity_id
_entity_poly.type
_entity_poly.pdbx_seq_one_letter_code
_entity_poly.pdbx_strand_id
1 'polypeptide(L)'
;MTGVQTCALPILEPILDLPWEITPERITISDGRWRTRYEAYPLRGRVALSVGNWQQGTEQMIVSGRLNVLTEGHAGKGNAVLNIGPGKLSMDNSDLPLRLTGEAKLGEMILYAALPAQLSGPLISPQLAFHPGALLRSRGRVIDALNIDEIRWPLAGVKVTQQGVDGRLQAILRAHEQQMGDFTLHLDGQASDFLPDSGRWQWRYWGEGHFTPMQARWDVKGSGEWRDNAITLSSLSTGFDKLEYGTMRVSTPRLTLEQPIRWLRDAEHPRLTGALSLDAAKTTFSGGSYLPASTLKFALDGRDPTWFQFTGALHAEAIGPVRLSGRWDGERLRGQAWWPKQSLTVFQPLVPPDWKMNLREGSLYAQVAFSAAAGQGFEAGGHGVLKGGSAWMPDNQINGVDFVLPFRFSDGHWQLGIRRPVSLRIGEIVNQVTARNLTADLQGTWPWSEANPLQLSDVSVDLLGGKLTLLQLRMPQRDPALIRLQHISSSELTSAVKVKQFAMSGAVSGALPLWLENNQWIIHDGWLRNDGPMTLRLDKDTADALVADNVSAGAAINWLRYMEISRSWTQINLDNLGVLTLKASINGTSRVEGKSSTVHLNYAHEENIFDLWRSLRFGDNLQAWLEQNATLPVRRCTDGKTCKEPK
;
A
#
# COMPACT_ATOMS: atom_id res chain seq x y z
N MET A 1 29.09 -5.62 54.37
CA MET A 1 28.96 -4.29 53.78
C MET A 1 27.99 -4.44 52.60
N THR A 2 26.75 -4.24 52.91
CA THR A 2 25.63 -4.35 51.94
C THR A 2 25.34 -2.97 51.42
N GLY A 3 25.74 -2.72 50.17
CA GLY A 3 25.37 -1.50 49.47
C GLY A 3 23.92 -1.57 48.98
N VAL A 4 23.02 -0.98 49.69
CA VAL A 4 21.70 -0.64 49.22
C VAL A 4 21.89 0.52 48.24
N GLN A 5 21.87 0.25 46.95
CA GLN A 5 21.64 1.28 45.95
C GLN A 5 20.15 1.68 46.02
N THR A 6 19.85 2.63 46.90
CA THR A 6 18.65 3.45 46.73
C THR A 6 18.74 4.11 45.36
N CYS A 7 17.77 3.84 44.45
CA CYS A 7 17.48 4.71 43.35
C CYS A 7 17.09 6.07 43.93
N ALA A 8 18.09 6.90 44.14
CA ALA A 8 17.85 8.30 44.43
C ALA A 8 17.17 8.90 43.19
N LEU A 9 15.87 9.20 43.30
CA LEU A 9 15.30 10.35 42.61
C LEU A 9 16.39 11.44 42.70
N PRO A 10 16.74 12.13 41.60
CA PRO A 10 17.74 13.19 41.64
C PRO A 10 17.36 14.10 42.80
N ILE A 11 18.17 14.06 43.84
CA ILE A 11 17.95 14.88 45.04
C ILE A 11 18.03 16.28 44.56
N LEU A 12 16.86 16.92 44.49
CA LEU A 12 16.72 18.34 44.35
C LEU A 12 17.52 18.95 45.50
N GLU A 13 18.75 19.38 45.26
CA GLU A 13 19.40 20.28 46.22
C GLU A 13 18.76 21.64 46.02
N PRO A 14 17.71 22.02 46.77
CA PRO A 14 17.07 23.31 46.64
C PRO A 14 18.00 24.33 47.24
N ILE A 15 18.22 25.41 46.50
CA ILE A 15 18.63 26.62 47.19
C ILE A 15 17.36 27.15 47.83
N LEU A 16 17.27 26.96 49.14
CA LEU A 16 16.11 27.38 49.94
C LEU A 16 16.47 28.66 50.68
N ASP A 17 15.85 29.77 50.24
CA ASP A 17 15.79 30.99 51.03
C ASP A 17 14.41 31.04 51.66
N LEU A 18 14.28 30.47 52.84
CA LEU A 18 13.03 30.36 53.55
C LEU A 18 13.10 31.19 54.84
N PRO A 19 12.64 32.42 54.84
CA PRO A 19 12.56 33.22 56.05
C PRO A 19 11.51 32.65 57.00
N TRP A 20 11.98 31.87 57.96
CA TRP A 20 11.14 31.25 58.98
C TRP A 20 10.91 32.25 60.11
N GLU A 21 9.65 32.41 60.47
CA GLU A 21 9.22 33.07 61.70
C GLU A 21 8.61 31.98 62.61
N ILE A 22 9.22 31.76 63.73
CA ILE A 22 8.79 30.73 64.69
C ILE A 22 8.33 31.38 65.97
N THR A 23 7.06 31.20 66.26
CA THR A 23 6.44 31.53 67.55
C THR A 23 6.03 30.27 68.30
N PRO A 24 5.75 30.28 69.60
CA PRO A 24 5.31 29.11 70.32
C PRO A 24 4.03 28.43 69.73
N GLU A 25 3.23 29.17 68.97
CA GLU A 25 1.93 28.71 68.45
C GLU A 25 1.92 28.53 66.94
N ARG A 26 2.95 29.02 66.24
CA ARG A 26 2.93 29.03 64.78
C ARG A 26 4.36 29.12 64.17
N ILE A 27 4.50 28.41 63.06
CA ILE A 27 5.65 28.58 62.15
C ILE A 27 5.11 29.18 60.87
N THR A 28 5.72 30.31 60.40
CA THR A 28 5.33 30.97 59.17
C THR A 28 6.52 31.16 58.25
N ILE A 29 6.26 31.05 56.95
CA ILE A 29 7.11 31.52 55.86
C ILE A 29 6.25 32.49 55.08
N SER A 30 6.56 33.77 55.07
CA SER A 30 5.77 34.81 54.38
C SER A 30 6.12 34.96 52.91
N ASP A 31 7.41 34.92 52.52
CA ASP A 31 7.89 35.06 51.16
C ASP A 31 9.18 34.21 50.97
N GLY A 32 9.07 32.92 51.06
CA GLY A 32 10.15 31.99 50.79
C GLY A 32 10.41 31.86 49.31
N ARG A 33 11.66 31.67 48.95
CA ARG A 33 12.09 31.43 47.57
C ARG A 33 12.82 30.10 47.51
N TRP A 34 12.60 29.39 46.40
CA TRP A 34 13.27 28.13 46.17
C TRP A 34 13.59 27.97 44.69
N ARG A 35 14.65 27.21 44.38
CA ARG A 35 15.04 26.78 43.03
C ARG A 35 15.73 25.44 43.06
N THR A 36 15.63 24.71 41.96
CA THR A 36 16.35 23.47 41.77
C THR A 36 17.53 23.66 40.83
N ARG A 37 18.51 22.81 40.92
CA ARG A 37 19.67 22.79 40.00
C ARG A 37 19.47 21.79 38.87
N TYR A 38 18.29 21.23 38.70
CA TYR A 38 18.03 20.26 37.63
C TYR A 38 18.06 20.96 36.25
N GLU A 39 19.12 20.75 35.46
CA GLU A 39 19.36 21.52 34.21
C GLU A 39 18.29 21.25 33.14
N ALA A 40 17.76 20.03 33.04
CA ALA A 40 16.75 19.69 32.06
C ALA A 40 15.42 20.43 32.30
N TYR A 41 15.03 20.61 33.57
CA TYR A 41 13.81 21.28 33.99
C TYR A 41 14.09 22.18 35.20
N PRO A 42 14.67 23.36 35.00
CA PRO A 42 14.97 24.25 36.10
C PRO A 42 13.66 24.75 36.73
N LEU A 43 13.42 24.37 37.98
CA LEU A 43 12.27 24.79 38.76
C LEU A 43 12.66 25.89 39.71
N ARG A 44 11.84 26.91 39.81
CA ARG A 44 11.96 28.01 40.80
C ARG A 44 10.57 28.39 41.29
N GLY A 45 10.48 28.98 42.44
CA GLY A 45 9.17 29.41 42.93
C GLY A 45 9.22 30.21 44.22
N ARG A 46 8.04 30.57 44.64
CA ARG A 46 7.78 31.19 45.92
C ARG A 46 6.91 30.29 46.77
N VAL A 47 7.11 30.34 48.07
CA VAL A 47 6.31 29.63 49.05
C VAL A 47 5.91 30.57 50.16
N ALA A 48 4.63 30.55 50.49
CA ALA A 48 4.12 31.08 51.72
C ALA A 48 3.43 29.95 52.45
N LEU A 49 3.75 29.71 53.69
CA LEU A 49 3.23 28.60 54.48
C LEU A 49 3.03 29.06 55.92
N SER A 50 1.93 28.70 56.50
CA SER A 50 1.62 28.88 57.92
C SER A 50 1.20 27.57 58.52
N VAL A 51 1.89 27.13 59.54
CA VAL A 51 1.57 25.89 60.30
C VAL A 51 1.49 26.32 61.77
N GLY A 52 0.33 26.09 62.38
CA GLY A 52 0.15 26.49 63.75
C GLY A 52 -1.15 25.96 64.36
N ASN A 53 -1.53 26.54 65.46
CA ASN A 53 -2.69 26.14 66.26
C ASN A 53 -2.61 24.68 66.70
N TRP A 54 -1.41 24.18 66.99
CA TRP A 54 -1.29 22.87 67.64
C TRP A 54 -1.82 22.92 69.07
N GLN A 55 -2.68 22.03 69.39
CA GLN A 55 -3.20 21.84 70.71
C GLN A 55 -2.43 20.77 71.43
N GLN A 56 -1.94 21.06 72.60
CA GLN A 56 -1.19 20.11 73.39
C GLN A 56 -2.04 18.85 73.70
N GLY A 57 -1.50 17.69 73.32
CA GLY A 57 -2.17 16.39 73.50
C GLY A 57 -3.09 15.98 72.36
N THR A 58 -3.27 16.77 71.30
CA THR A 58 -4.14 16.41 70.13
C THR A 58 -3.36 16.09 68.88
N GLU A 59 -2.07 16.35 68.86
CA GLU A 59 -1.21 16.15 67.69
C GLU A 59 -1.81 16.71 66.37
N GLN A 60 -2.51 17.83 66.48
CA GLN A 60 -3.20 18.51 65.38
C GLN A 60 -2.58 19.87 65.09
N MET A 61 -2.46 20.18 63.81
CA MET A 61 -2.00 21.48 63.38
C MET A 61 -2.85 22.04 62.25
N ILE A 62 -3.05 23.33 62.22
CA ILE A 62 -3.74 24.03 61.12
C ILE A 62 -2.68 24.47 60.12
N VAL A 63 -2.86 24.12 58.85
CA VAL A 63 -1.95 24.45 57.76
C VAL A 63 -2.67 25.26 56.72
N SER A 64 -2.03 26.37 56.32
CA SER A 64 -2.43 27.15 55.16
C SER A 64 -1.19 27.62 54.38
N GLY A 65 -1.31 27.71 53.09
CA GLY A 65 -0.19 28.21 52.29
C GLY A 65 -0.46 28.29 50.80
N ARG A 66 0.54 28.81 50.16
CA ARG A 66 0.56 28.91 48.69
C ARG A 66 1.96 28.60 48.19
N LEU A 67 2.05 27.67 47.23
CA LEU A 67 3.29 27.32 46.56
C LEU A 67 3.14 27.72 45.08
N ASN A 68 4.01 28.58 44.58
CA ASN A 68 4.14 28.85 43.14
C ASN A 68 5.34 28.09 42.59
N VAL A 69 5.13 27.45 41.44
CA VAL A 69 6.16 26.72 40.71
C VAL A 69 6.28 27.35 39.32
N LEU A 70 7.47 27.75 38.95
CA LEU A 70 7.81 28.25 37.62
C LEU A 70 8.89 27.35 37.03
N THR A 71 8.75 27.01 35.79
CA THR A 71 9.83 26.39 35.01
C THR A 71 10.00 27.11 33.69
N GLU A 72 11.24 27.31 33.31
CA GLU A 72 11.60 27.93 32.03
C GLU A 72 12.93 27.33 31.60
N GLY A 73 12.91 26.39 30.65
CA GLY A 73 14.07 25.67 30.14
C GLY A 73 13.94 25.33 28.67
N HIS A 74 14.95 24.68 28.11
CA HIS A 74 14.96 24.28 26.71
C HIS A 74 13.78 23.36 26.34
N ALA A 75 13.26 22.57 27.28
CA ALA A 75 12.15 21.66 27.04
C ALA A 75 10.77 22.30 27.15
N GLY A 76 10.65 23.49 27.74
CA GLY A 76 9.37 24.19 27.85
C GLY A 76 9.31 25.24 28.96
N LYS A 77 8.12 25.83 29.08
CA LYS A 77 7.77 26.83 30.11
C LYS A 77 6.54 26.33 30.87
N GLY A 78 6.51 26.59 32.16
CA GLY A 78 5.35 26.23 32.97
C GLY A 78 5.17 27.13 34.18
N ASN A 79 3.93 27.28 34.59
CA ASN A 79 3.52 27.98 35.79
C ASN A 79 2.42 27.17 36.49
N ALA A 80 2.64 26.88 37.75
CA ALA A 80 1.66 26.23 38.58
C ALA A 80 1.54 26.87 39.94
N VAL A 81 0.34 26.89 40.50
CA VAL A 81 0.03 27.41 41.82
C VAL A 81 -0.70 26.34 42.62
N LEU A 82 -0.13 25.94 43.70
CA LEU A 82 -0.77 25.05 44.69
C LEU A 82 -1.22 25.92 45.86
N ASN A 83 -2.52 26.02 46.07
CA ASN A 83 -3.11 26.61 47.29
C ASN A 83 -3.34 25.48 48.26
N ILE A 84 -2.94 25.69 49.50
CA ILE A 84 -2.99 24.73 50.59
C ILE A 84 -3.86 25.30 51.70
N GLY A 85 -4.90 24.61 52.09
CA GLY A 85 -5.76 24.97 53.20
C GLY A 85 -6.51 26.31 53.09
N PRO A 86 -6.92 26.87 54.17
CA PRO A 86 -6.70 26.39 55.55
C PRO A 86 -7.35 25.02 55.82
N GLY A 87 -6.64 24.19 56.53
CA GLY A 87 -7.11 22.86 56.90
C GLY A 87 -6.25 22.21 57.99
N LYS A 88 -6.69 21.06 58.44
CA LYS A 88 -6.12 20.32 59.57
C LYS A 88 -5.18 19.20 59.08
N LEU A 89 -3.98 19.15 59.64
CA LEU A 89 -3.12 17.96 59.61
C LEU A 89 -3.08 17.31 60.99
N SER A 90 -3.18 16.00 61.03
CA SER A 90 -3.17 15.22 62.26
C SER A 90 -2.57 13.85 62.01
N MET A 91 -1.94 13.28 63.02
CA MET A 91 -1.44 11.91 62.97
C MET A 91 -2.57 10.89 62.79
N ASP A 92 -3.77 11.18 63.29
CA ASP A 92 -4.91 10.28 63.22
C ASP A 92 -5.82 10.56 62.03
N ASN A 93 -6.15 11.84 61.77
CA ASN A 93 -7.09 12.20 60.72
C ASN A 93 -6.89 13.64 60.23
N SER A 94 -6.27 13.77 59.09
CA SER A 94 -6.08 15.03 58.41
C SER A 94 -7.30 15.42 57.57
N ASP A 95 -7.50 16.73 57.38
CA ASP A 95 -8.55 17.30 56.54
C ASP A 95 -8.05 18.62 55.96
N LEU A 96 -7.36 18.53 54.81
CA LEU A 96 -6.65 19.64 54.18
C LEU A 96 -7.08 19.83 52.73
N PRO A 97 -7.83 20.90 52.39
CA PRO A 97 -8.14 21.18 51.00
C PRO A 97 -6.92 21.67 50.25
N LEU A 98 -6.75 21.16 49.02
CA LEU A 98 -5.68 21.49 48.09
C LEU A 98 -6.28 21.92 46.76
N ARG A 99 -5.67 22.90 46.12
CA ARG A 99 -6.06 23.31 44.79
C ARG A 99 -4.83 23.61 43.95
N LEU A 100 -4.53 22.72 43.01
CA LEU A 100 -3.49 22.95 42.01
C LEU A 100 -4.10 23.55 40.75
N THR A 101 -3.57 24.68 40.30
CA THR A 101 -3.89 25.28 39.00
C THR A 101 -2.60 25.57 38.28
N GLY A 102 -2.54 25.28 36.98
CA GLY A 102 -1.30 25.52 36.24
C GLY A 102 -1.46 25.40 34.74
N GLU A 103 -0.45 25.89 34.08
CA GLU A 103 -0.26 25.79 32.64
C GLU A 103 1.21 25.46 32.37
N ALA A 104 1.45 24.50 31.46
CA ALA A 104 2.77 24.17 31.00
C ALA A 104 2.78 24.08 29.47
N LYS A 105 3.77 24.71 28.85
CA LYS A 105 4.05 24.58 27.41
C LYS A 105 5.28 23.70 27.24
N LEU A 106 5.09 22.55 26.58
CA LEU A 106 6.11 21.55 26.27
C LEU A 106 6.21 21.44 24.74
N GLY A 107 7.23 22.06 24.14
CA GLY A 107 7.26 22.23 22.70
C GLY A 107 6.06 23.04 22.20
N GLU A 108 5.26 22.46 21.32
CA GLU A 108 4.01 23.08 20.82
C GLU A 108 2.75 22.61 21.59
N MET A 109 2.89 21.68 22.54
CA MET A 109 1.81 21.24 23.39
C MET A 109 1.63 22.12 24.60
N ILE A 110 0.38 22.45 24.94
CA ILE A 110 0.03 23.21 26.14
C ILE A 110 -0.81 22.30 27.03
N LEU A 111 -0.37 22.15 28.28
CA LEU A 111 -1.06 21.40 29.31
C LEU A 111 -1.67 22.38 30.32
N TYR A 112 -2.94 22.22 30.65
CA TYR A 112 -3.65 22.96 31.69
C TYR A 112 -4.06 22.01 32.79
N ALA A 113 -3.88 22.43 34.04
CA ALA A 113 -4.30 21.70 35.23
C ALA A 113 -5.25 22.56 36.07
N ALA A 114 -6.37 21.99 36.48
CA ALA A 114 -7.26 22.53 37.48
C ALA A 114 -7.68 21.36 38.38
N LEU A 115 -6.99 21.19 39.50
CA LEU A 115 -7.09 20.01 40.37
C LEU A 115 -7.47 20.41 41.79
N PRO A 116 -8.78 20.65 42.08
CA PRO A 116 -9.26 20.71 43.42
C PRO A 116 -9.24 19.30 44.06
N ALA A 117 -8.68 19.20 45.24
CA ALA A 117 -8.51 17.94 45.96
C ALA A 117 -8.60 18.13 47.47
N GLN A 118 -8.82 17.04 48.18
CA GLN A 118 -8.81 16.95 49.62
C GLN A 118 -7.77 15.92 50.07
N LEU A 119 -6.85 16.33 50.92
CA LEU A 119 -5.97 15.43 51.65
C LEU A 119 -6.68 15.02 52.94
N SER A 120 -6.85 13.72 53.15
CA SER A 120 -7.54 13.14 54.31
C SER A 120 -6.76 11.96 54.85
N GLY A 121 -7.19 11.47 56.04
CA GLY A 121 -6.58 10.33 56.69
C GLY A 121 -5.38 10.67 57.57
N PRO A 122 -4.73 9.64 58.17
CA PRO A 122 -3.54 9.80 59.00
C PRO A 122 -2.39 10.41 58.23
N LEU A 123 -1.60 11.28 58.85
CA LEU A 123 -0.44 11.92 58.18
C LEU A 123 0.59 10.91 57.69
N ILE A 124 0.70 9.75 58.35
CA ILE A 124 1.61 8.66 57.95
C ILE A 124 1.09 7.86 56.76
N SER A 125 -0.21 7.93 56.44
CA SER A 125 -0.87 7.23 55.32
C SER A 125 -1.98 8.10 54.74
N PRO A 126 -1.64 9.25 54.13
CA PRO A 126 -2.60 10.20 53.61
C PRO A 126 -3.25 9.70 52.33
N GLN A 127 -4.51 10.11 52.15
CA GLN A 127 -5.26 9.90 50.93
C GLN A 127 -5.57 11.25 50.29
N LEU A 128 -5.21 11.40 49.02
CA LEU A 128 -5.59 12.55 48.20
C LEU A 128 -6.80 12.17 47.35
N ALA A 129 -7.92 12.87 47.51
CA ALA A 129 -9.14 12.66 46.72
C ALA A 129 -9.43 13.89 45.85
N PHE A 130 -9.59 13.69 44.54
CA PHE A 130 -9.94 14.79 43.65
C PHE A 130 -11.43 15.08 43.68
N HIS A 131 -11.76 16.37 43.79
CA HIS A 131 -13.13 16.86 43.84
C HIS A 131 -13.76 17.06 42.45
N PRO A 132 -15.09 17.24 42.36
CA PRO A 132 -15.75 17.67 41.14
C PRO A 132 -15.08 18.92 40.52
N GLY A 133 -14.85 18.89 39.21
CA GLY A 133 -14.10 19.92 38.49
C GLY A 133 -12.61 19.66 38.35
N ALA A 134 -12.08 18.61 38.98
CA ALA A 134 -10.70 18.21 38.74
C ALA A 134 -10.50 17.74 37.30
N LEU A 135 -9.65 18.45 36.58
CA LEU A 135 -9.45 18.26 35.12
C LEU A 135 -8.03 18.59 34.73
N LEU A 136 -7.41 17.70 33.96
CA LEU A 136 -6.26 17.99 33.12
C LEU A 136 -6.74 18.16 31.67
N ARG A 137 -6.16 19.15 30.97
CA ARG A 137 -6.43 19.40 29.54
C ARG A 137 -5.13 19.63 28.82
N SER A 138 -5.03 19.14 27.59
CA SER A 138 -3.91 19.41 26.71
C SER A 138 -4.39 19.73 25.32
N ARG A 139 -3.65 20.58 24.61
CA ARG A 139 -3.85 20.90 23.19
C ARG A 139 -2.54 21.30 22.54
N GLY A 140 -2.46 21.17 21.23
CA GLY A 140 -1.31 21.61 20.45
C GLY A 140 -0.86 20.58 19.44
N ARG A 141 0.27 20.86 18.81
CA ARG A 141 0.83 20.01 17.76
C ARG A 141 1.78 18.97 18.36
N VAL A 142 1.59 17.71 18.00
CA VAL A 142 2.47 16.61 18.44
C VAL A 142 3.57 16.35 17.41
N ILE A 143 3.19 16.33 16.13
CA ILE A 143 4.08 16.24 14.98
C ILE A 143 3.55 17.20 13.90
N ASP A 144 4.33 17.50 12.88
CA ASP A 144 3.97 18.52 11.87
C ASP A 144 2.59 18.35 11.25
N ALA A 145 2.13 17.13 11.09
CA ALA A 145 0.84 16.83 10.49
C ALA A 145 -0.31 16.66 11.51
N LEU A 146 -0.03 16.22 12.76
CA LEU A 146 -1.05 15.85 13.74
C LEU A 146 -1.24 16.97 14.79
N ASN A 147 -2.40 17.60 14.77
CA ASN A 147 -2.81 18.59 15.74
C ASN A 147 -3.84 17.99 16.71
N ILE A 148 -3.54 18.11 18.00
CA ILE A 148 -4.46 17.76 19.08
C ILE A 148 -5.31 18.98 19.37
N ASP A 149 -6.58 18.92 19.06
CA ASP A 149 -7.52 19.99 19.38
C ASP A 149 -7.77 20.07 20.89
N GLU A 150 -7.95 18.90 21.49
CA GLU A 150 -8.14 18.79 22.93
C GLU A 150 -7.94 17.34 23.42
N ILE A 151 -7.20 17.17 24.49
CA ILE A 151 -7.27 15.99 25.36
C ILE A 151 -7.79 16.42 26.71
N ARG A 152 -8.76 15.69 27.25
CA ARG A 152 -9.32 15.88 28.60
C ARG A 152 -9.12 14.62 29.43
N TRP A 153 -8.63 14.82 30.65
CA TRP A 153 -8.57 13.79 31.68
C TRP A 153 -9.38 14.25 32.90
N PRO A 154 -10.67 13.95 32.99
CA PRO A 154 -11.47 14.20 34.20
C PRO A 154 -10.98 13.31 35.33
N LEU A 155 -10.70 13.91 36.49
CA LEU A 155 -10.17 13.19 37.67
C LEU A 155 -11.10 13.24 38.85
N ALA A 156 -12.32 13.78 38.72
CA ALA A 156 -13.30 13.85 39.78
C ALA A 156 -13.59 12.46 40.40
N GLY A 157 -13.42 12.34 41.70
CA GLY A 157 -13.61 11.08 42.42
C GLY A 157 -12.44 10.12 42.41
N VAL A 158 -11.35 10.44 41.70
CA VAL A 158 -10.10 9.67 41.73
C VAL A 158 -9.41 9.91 43.08
N LYS A 159 -8.89 8.86 43.66
CA LYS A 159 -8.14 8.88 44.91
C LYS A 159 -6.71 8.39 44.65
N VAL A 160 -5.76 9.01 45.35
CA VAL A 160 -4.35 8.63 45.29
C VAL A 160 -3.91 8.33 46.72
N THR A 161 -3.34 7.17 46.93
CA THR A 161 -2.78 6.68 48.19
C THR A 161 -1.33 6.25 48.00
N GLN A 162 -0.67 5.79 49.02
CA GLN A 162 0.65 5.17 48.92
C GLN A 162 0.60 3.82 48.18
N GLN A 163 -0.54 3.16 48.17
CA GLN A 163 -0.75 1.89 47.47
C GLN A 163 -0.97 2.07 45.97
N GLY A 164 -1.51 3.22 45.58
CA GLY A 164 -1.78 3.49 44.18
C GLY A 164 -2.92 4.44 43.92
N VAL A 165 -3.46 4.37 42.72
CA VAL A 165 -4.57 5.17 42.24
C VAL A 165 -5.86 4.32 42.24
N ASP A 166 -6.90 4.85 42.84
CA ASP A 166 -8.25 4.28 42.83
C ASP A 166 -9.26 5.21 42.17
N GLY A 167 -10.21 4.62 41.48
CA GLY A 167 -11.32 5.37 40.87
C GLY A 167 -11.39 5.26 39.36
N ARG A 168 -12.23 6.10 38.79
CA ARG A 168 -12.50 6.10 37.36
C ARG A 168 -11.50 6.96 36.62
N LEU A 169 -10.63 6.33 35.79
CA LEU A 169 -9.68 7.02 34.92
C LEU A 169 -10.27 7.12 33.53
N GLN A 170 -10.38 8.37 33.04
CA GLN A 170 -10.97 8.68 31.75
C GLN A 170 -10.04 9.56 30.91
N ALA A 171 -10.09 9.40 29.59
CA ALA A 171 -9.50 10.33 28.65
C ALA A 171 -10.41 10.50 27.43
N ILE A 172 -10.50 11.73 26.94
CA ILE A 172 -11.21 12.07 25.70
C ILE A 172 -10.23 12.83 24.85
N LEU A 173 -9.91 12.28 23.68
CA LEU A 173 -9.01 12.87 22.70
C LEU A 173 -9.79 13.32 21.47
N ARG A 174 -9.62 14.56 21.06
CA ARG A 174 -10.03 15.11 19.76
C ARG A 174 -8.80 15.61 19.04
N ALA A 175 -8.64 15.15 17.81
CA ALA A 175 -7.50 15.53 17.01
C ALA A 175 -7.87 15.60 15.52
N HIS A 176 -7.11 16.39 14.78
CA HIS A 176 -7.20 16.44 13.33
C HIS A 176 -5.80 16.44 12.70
N GLU A 177 -5.75 15.87 11.51
CA GLU A 177 -4.60 15.97 10.64
C GLU A 177 -5.07 16.54 9.29
N GLN A 178 -4.37 17.54 8.76
CA GLN A 178 -4.84 18.34 7.61
C GLN A 178 -5.15 17.52 6.37
N GLN A 179 -4.44 16.42 6.15
CA GLN A 179 -4.62 15.54 5.00
C GLN A 179 -5.41 14.27 5.32
N MET A 180 -5.35 13.82 6.56
CA MET A 180 -5.90 12.52 6.97
C MET A 180 -7.32 12.61 7.54
N GLY A 181 -7.70 13.78 8.07
CA GLY A 181 -9.03 14.02 8.63
C GLY A 181 -9.06 14.16 10.15
N ASP A 182 -10.25 14.08 10.71
CA ASP A 182 -10.53 14.27 12.13
C ASP A 182 -10.93 12.96 12.83
N PHE A 183 -10.66 12.88 14.11
CA PHE A 183 -11.06 11.73 14.92
C PHE A 183 -11.26 12.07 16.39
N THR A 184 -12.09 11.26 17.05
CA THR A 184 -12.35 11.32 18.48
C THR A 184 -12.13 9.94 19.10
N LEU A 185 -11.35 9.88 20.16
CA LEU A 185 -11.10 8.66 20.94
C LEU A 185 -11.51 8.87 22.39
N HIS A 186 -12.11 7.85 22.98
CA HIS A 186 -12.53 7.78 24.38
C HIS A 186 -11.83 6.61 25.05
N LEU A 187 -11.36 6.85 26.25
CA LEU A 187 -10.84 5.84 27.18
C LEU A 187 -11.59 5.99 28.49
N ASP A 188 -12.09 4.90 29.04
CA ASP A 188 -12.83 4.87 30.29
C ASP A 188 -12.52 3.58 31.05
N GLY A 189 -12.09 3.69 32.29
CA GLY A 189 -11.72 2.52 33.06
C GLY A 189 -11.76 2.74 34.57
N GLN A 190 -11.74 1.64 35.31
CA GLN A 190 -11.71 1.59 36.75
C GLN A 190 -10.34 1.11 37.25
N ALA A 191 -9.70 1.91 38.07
CA ALA A 191 -8.44 1.60 38.74
C ALA A 191 -8.70 1.16 40.19
N SER A 192 -7.88 0.23 40.67
CA SER A 192 -7.83 -0.23 42.07
C SER A 192 -6.41 -0.45 42.49
N ASP A 193 -5.91 0.34 43.43
CA ASP A 193 -4.52 0.37 43.90
C ASP A 193 -3.51 0.39 42.75
N PHE A 194 -3.86 1.09 41.68
CA PHE A 194 -3.12 1.02 40.42
C PHE A 194 -1.82 1.84 40.45
N LEU A 195 -0.73 1.15 40.22
CA LEU A 195 0.59 1.69 39.86
C LEU A 195 1.10 0.95 38.63
N PRO A 196 2.09 1.45 37.90
CA PRO A 196 2.64 0.79 36.70
C PRO A 196 3.11 -0.65 36.90
N ASP A 197 3.48 -1.03 38.13
CA ASP A 197 4.03 -2.34 38.45
C ASP A 197 3.18 -3.13 39.45
N SER A 198 2.05 -2.58 39.90
CA SER A 198 1.16 -3.24 40.85
C SER A 198 -0.30 -2.75 40.70
N GLY A 199 -1.23 -3.50 41.25
CA GLY A 199 -2.64 -3.16 41.23
C GLY A 199 -3.31 -3.46 39.91
N ARG A 200 -4.46 -2.83 39.70
CA ARG A 200 -5.33 -3.18 38.58
C ARG A 200 -5.97 -1.96 37.94
N TRP A 201 -5.97 -1.92 36.62
CA TRP A 201 -6.76 -0.98 35.84
C TRP A 201 -7.46 -1.72 34.71
N GLN A 202 -8.81 -1.72 34.74
CA GLN A 202 -9.62 -2.24 33.65
C GLN A 202 -10.17 -1.09 32.85
N TRP A 203 -10.08 -1.16 31.52
CA TRP A 203 -10.53 -0.10 30.64
C TRP A 203 -11.30 -0.62 29.44
N ARG A 204 -12.10 0.26 28.87
CA ARG A 204 -12.69 0.18 27.55
C ARG A 204 -12.32 1.43 26.77
N TYR A 205 -12.21 1.29 25.48
CA TYR A 205 -11.97 2.41 24.58
C TYR A 205 -12.88 2.30 23.38
N TRP A 206 -13.22 3.43 22.80
CA TRP A 206 -13.98 3.54 21.58
C TRP A 206 -13.66 4.86 20.90
N GLY A 207 -13.89 4.91 19.58
CA GLY A 207 -13.68 6.11 18.81
C GLY A 207 -14.13 5.96 17.38
N GLU A 208 -14.16 7.07 16.72
CA GLU A 208 -14.52 7.17 15.32
C GLU A 208 -13.75 8.30 14.67
N GLY A 209 -13.60 8.24 13.36
CA GLY A 209 -12.93 9.28 12.61
C GLY A 209 -13.24 9.19 11.12
N HIS A 210 -12.80 10.22 10.43
CA HIS A 210 -12.90 10.31 8.99
C HIS A 210 -11.50 10.31 8.37
N PHE A 211 -11.29 9.48 7.35
CA PHE A 211 -10.05 9.41 6.61
C PHE A 211 -10.23 10.09 5.25
N THR A 212 -9.87 11.36 5.17
CA THR A 212 -10.14 12.24 4.03
C THR A 212 -9.59 11.72 2.69
N PRO A 213 -8.36 11.17 2.59
CA PRO A 213 -7.82 10.73 1.30
C PRO A 213 -8.65 9.66 0.61
N MET A 214 -9.37 8.83 1.37
CA MET A 214 -10.20 7.75 0.85
C MET A 214 -11.69 7.98 1.07
N GLN A 215 -12.08 9.15 1.60
CA GLN A 215 -13.47 9.45 1.95
C GLN A 215 -14.12 8.33 2.78
N ALA A 216 -13.34 7.75 3.71
CA ALA A 216 -13.72 6.60 4.49
C ALA A 216 -13.95 6.97 5.97
N ARG A 217 -14.95 6.36 6.58
CA ARG A 217 -15.15 6.43 8.03
C ARG A 217 -14.53 5.21 8.68
N TRP A 218 -13.89 5.41 9.81
CA TRP A 218 -13.37 4.33 10.62
C TRP A 218 -13.91 4.40 12.04
N ASP A 219 -13.99 3.26 12.68
CA ASP A 219 -14.33 3.11 14.08
C ASP A 219 -13.34 2.20 14.80
N VAL A 220 -13.23 2.38 16.09
CA VAL A 220 -12.47 1.49 16.96
C VAL A 220 -13.20 1.31 18.28
N LYS A 221 -13.21 0.10 18.79
CA LYS A 221 -13.70 -0.22 20.13
C LYS A 221 -12.99 -1.44 20.69
N GLY A 222 -12.87 -1.45 22.00
CA GLY A 222 -12.27 -2.58 22.68
C GLY A 222 -12.21 -2.41 24.18
N SER A 223 -11.57 -3.36 24.81
CA SER A 223 -11.38 -3.41 26.27
C SER A 223 -10.07 -4.08 26.61
N GLY A 224 -9.55 -3.76 27.76
CA GLY A 224 -8.34 -4.38 28.27
C GLY A 224 -8.21 -4.26 29.78
N GLU A 225 -7.15 -4.83 30.27
CA GLU A 225 -6.78 -4.83 31.67
C GLU A 225 -5.26 -4.67 31.80
N TRP A 226 -4.87 -3.84 32.73
CA TRP A 226 -3.51 -3.79 33.24
C TRP A 226 -3.53 -4.30 34.67
N ARG A 227 -2.90 -5.42 34.90
CA ARG A 227 -2.81 -6.04 36.21
C ARG A 227 -1.34 -6.35 36.51
N ASP A 228 -0.81 -5.73 37.53
CA ASP A 228 0.61 -5.87 37.92
C ASP A 228 1.53 -5.66 36.71
N ASN A 229 2.33 -6.63 36.36
CA ASN A 229 3.24 -6.57 35.22
C ASN A 229 2.60 -6.97 33.87
N ALA A 230 1.31 -7.31 33.84
CA ALA A 230 0.68 -7.79 32.62
C ALA A 230 -0.32 -6.78 32.06
N ILE A 231 -0.19 -6.47 30.77
CA ILE A 231 -1.16 -5.71 30.00
C ILE A 231 -1.88 -6.69 29.06
N THR A 232 -3.20 -6.74 29.14
CA THR A 232 -4.04 -7.62 28.31
C THR A 232 -5.05 -6.79 27.53
N LEU A 233 -4.98 -6.80 26.22
CA LEU A 233 -6.03 -6.31 25.34
C LEU A 233 -7.03 -7.45 25.13
N SER A 234 -8.17 -7.37 25.79
CA SER A 234 -9.15 -8.46 25.82
C SER A 234 -10.08 -8.47 24.61
N SER A 235 -10.36 -7.30 24.05
CA SER A 235 -11.13 -7.16 22.81
C SER A 235 -10.64 -5.98 22.00
N LEU A 236 -10.69 -6.12 20.69
CA LEU A 236 -10.43 -5.08 19.69
C LEU A 236 -11.36 -5.32 18.50
N SER A 237 -12.00 -4.29 18.03
CA SER A 237 -12.64 -4.24 16.73
C SER A 237 -12.40 -2.86 16.15
N THR A 238 -11.73 -2.80 15.02
CA THR A 238 -11.48 -1.56 14.27
C THR A 238 -11.60 -1.82 12.78
N GLY A 239 -12.09 -0.87 12.04
CA GLY A 239 -12.24 -1.03 10.60
C GLY A 239 -12.75 0.21 9.92
N PHE A 240 -12.91 0.09 8.62
CA PHE A 240 -13.44 1.13 7.75
C PHE A 240 -14.78 0.69 7.18
N ASP A 241 -15.65 1.64 6.85
CA ASP A 241 -16.85 1.39 6.06
C ASP A 241 -16.48 0.94 4.64
N LYS A 242 -15.47 1.55 4.07
CA LYS A 242 -14.85 1.21 2.78
C LYS A 242 -13.44 1.76 2.74
N LEU A 243 -12.57 1.15 1.93
CA LEU A 243 -11.28 1.72 1.56
C LEU A 243 -11.19 1.79 0.04
N GLU A 244 -10.89 2.97 -0.49
CA GLU A 244 -10.70 3.20 -1.92
C GLU A 244 -9.28 3.72 -2.17
N TYR A 245 -8.50 2.96 -2.93
CA TYR A 245 -7.14 3.33 -3.31
C TYR A 245 -6.94 3.12 -4.81
N GLY A 246 -6.86 4.21 -5.56
CA GLY A 246 -6.84 4.15 -7.01
C GLY A 246 -8.09 3.46 -7.54
N THR A 247 -7.90 2.35 -8.22
CA THR A 247 -8.99 1.53 -8.79
C THR A 247 -9.44 0.38 -7.88
N MET A 248 -8.79 0.22 -6.74
CA MET A 248 -9.12 -0.82 -5.77
C MET A 248 -10.10 -0.30 -4.72
N ARG A 249 -11.17 -1.06 -4.47
CA ARG A 249 -12.14 -0.79 -3.41
C ARG A 249 -12.26 -2.02 -2.50
N VAL A 250 -11.95 -1.85 -1.22
CA VAL A 250 -12.13 -2.88 -0.18
C VAL A 250 -13.40 -2.56 0.59
N SER A 251 -14.32 -3.51 0.63
CA SER A 251 -15.59 -3.36 1.35
C SER A 251 -15.44 -3.80 2.79
N THR A 252 -15.82 -2.92 3.71
CA THR A 252 -15.90 -3.17 5.16
C THR A 252 -14.71 -3.94 5.75
N PRO A 253 -13.45 -3.51 5.52
CA PRO A 253 -12.32 -4.18 6.16
C PRO A 253 -12.37 -3.97 7.68
N ARG A 254 -12.24 -5.05 8.44
CA ARG A 254 -12.32 -5.05 9.90
C ARG A 254 -11.26 -5.92 10.55
N LEU A 255 -10.51 -5.34 11.47
CA LEU A 255 -9.53 -6.02 12.32
C LEU A 255 -10.16 -6.33 13.68
N THR A 256 -10.09 -7.58 14.10
CA THR A 256 -10.60 -8.07 15.39
C THR A 256 -9.56 -8.95 16.08
N LEU A 257 -9.75 -9.21 17.38
CA LEU A 257 -8.94 -10.20 18.09
C LEU A 257 -9.55 -11.59 17.90
N GLU A 258 -8.74 -12.55 17.53
CA GLU A 258 -9.02 -14.00 17.64
C GLU A 258 -8.69 -14.51 19.05
N GLN A 259 -7.59 -14.02 19.62
CA GLN A 259 -7.17 -14.28 20.98
C GLN A 259 -6.68 -12.97 21.62
N PRO A 260 -6.90 -12.78 22.92
CA PRO A 260 -6.40 -11.61 23.62
C PRO A 260 -4.90 -11.37 23.39
N ILE A 261 -4.53 -10.12 23.16
CA ILE A 261 -3.11 -9.75 23.13
C ILE A 261 -2.67 -9.54 24.57
N ARG A 262 -1.72 -10.35 25.01
CA ARG A 262 -1.18 -10.29 26.36
C ARG A 262 0.31 -9.94 26.29
N TRP A 263 0.67 -8.86 26.96
CA TRP A 263 2.03 -8.45 27.15
C TRP A 263 2.43 -8.56 28.62
N LEU A 264 3.28 -9.52 28.93
CA LEU A 264 3.93 -9.68 30.24
C LEU A 264 5.22 -8.85 30.24
N ARG A 265 5.28 -7.85 31.12
CA ARG A 265 6.41 -6.90 31.24
C ARG A 265 7.43 -7.35 32.27
N ASP A 266 7.58 -8.65 32.47
CA ASP A 266 8.61 -9.20 33.34
C ASP A 266 10.00 -8.82 32.81
N ALA A 267 10.87 -8.36 33.72
CA ALA A 267 12.23 -7.94 33.33
C ALA A 267 13.13 -9.11 32.86
N GLU A 268 12.89 -10.31 33.41
CA GLU A 268 13.67 -11.51 33.07
C GLU A 268 13.07 -12.28 31.89
N HIS A 269 11.75 -12.36 31.82
CA HIS A 269 11.02 -13.15 30.81
C HIS A 269 9.87 -12.36 30.18
N PRO A 270 10.15 -11.25 29.50
CA PRO A 270 9.10 -10.48 28.82
C PRO A 270 8.49 -11.30 27.69
N ARG A 271 7.18 -11.26 27.57
CA ARG A 271 6.45 -12.04 26.56
C ARG A 271 5.21 -11.31 26.03
N LEU A 272 5.10 -11.26 24.71
CA LEU A 272 3.94 -10.78 23.99
C LEU A 272 3.32 -11.92 23.19
N THR A 273 2.03 -12.18 23.38
CA THR A 273 1.29 -13.18 22.60
C THR A 273 -0.10 -12.68 22.26
N GLY A 274 -0.68 -13.17 21.20
CA GLY A 274 -2.05 -12.85 20.78
C GLY A 274 -2.34 -13.33 19.38
N ALA A 275 -3.60 -13.19 18.96
CA ALA A 275 -3.99 -13.48 17.58
C ALA A 275 -5.04 -12.50 17.08
N LEU A 276 -4.92 -12.12 15.81
CA LEU A 276 -5.75 -11.13 15.14
C LEU A 276 -6.37 -11.73 13.87
N SER A 277 -7.55 -11.24 13.52
CA SER A 277 -8.22 -11.51 12.25
C SER A 277 -8.51 -10.19 11.53
N LEU A 278 -8.11 -10.09 10.28
CA LEU A 278 -8.50 -9.02 9.38
C LEU A 278 -9.45 -9.59 8.32
N ASP A 279 -10.67 -9.12 8.34
CA ASP A 279 -11.73 -9.58 7.45
C ASP A 279 -12.12 -8.47 6.47
N ALA A 280 -12.38 -8.83 5.22
CA ALA A 280 -12.93 -7.95 4.21
C ALA A 280 -14.04 -8.68 3.45
N ALA A 281 -15.19 -8.02 3.27
CA ALA A 281 -16.33 -8.65 2.59
C ALA A 281 -16.06 -8.90 1.11
N LYS A 282 -15.43 -7.96 0.45
CA LYS A 282 -15.04 -8.05 -0.97
C LYS A 282 -14.02 -6.97 -1.30
N THR A 283 -13.07 -7.30 -2.17
CA THR A 283 -12.16 -6.32 -2.75
C THR A 283 -12.38 -6.29 -4.27
N THR A 284 -12.80 -5.15 -4.81
CA THR A 284 -13.03 -4.95 -6.25
C THR A 284 -11.88 -4.16 -6.84
N PHE A 285 -11.52 -4.53 -8.09
CA PHE A 285 -10.50 -3.85 -8.88
C PHE A 285 -11.14 -3.17 -10.09
N SER A 286 -10.36 -2.38 -10.82
CA SER A 286 -10.82 -1.85 -12.12
C SER A 286 -11.20 -2.98 -13.07
N GLY A 287 -12.14 -2.70 -13.98
CA GLY A 287 -12.63 -3.71 -14.92
C GLY A 287 -13.57 -4.74 -14.32
N GLY A 288 -14.01 -4.57 -13.06
CA GLY A 288 -15.01 -5.44 -12.43
C GLY A 288 -14.47 -6.74 -11.86
N SER A 289 -13.18 -7.01 -11.95
CA SER A 289 -12.55 -8.14 -11.25
C SER A 289 -12.59 -7.95 -9.74
N TYR A 290 -12.57 -9.02 -8.97
CA TYR A 290 -12.66 -8.92 -7.53
C TYR A 290 -11.97 -10.08 -6.81
N LEU A 291 -11.50 -9.80 -5.60
CA LEU A 291 -11.15 -10.82 -4.61
C LEU A 291 -12.41 -11.09 -3.78
N PRO A 292 -12.83 -12.33 -3.62
CA PRO A 292 -13.97 -12.71 -2.77
C PRO A 292 -13.78 -12.30 -1.32
N ALA A 293 -14.78 -12.57 -0.47
CA ALA A 293 -14.67 -12.39 0.97
C ALA A 293 -13.39 -13.03 1.48
N SER A 294 -12.56 -12.23 2.16
CA SER A 294 -11.22 -12.64 2.55
C SER A 294 -10.99 -12.45 4.04
N THR A 295 -10.28 -13.38 4.63
CA THR A 295 -9.90 -13.39 6.04
C THR A 295 -8.40 -13.64 6.15
N LEU A 296 -7.69 -12.71 6.77
CA LEU A 296 -6.29 -12.85 7.16
C LEU A 296 -6.20 -13.05 8.66
N LYS A 297 -5.83 -14.26 9.09
CA LYS A 297 -5.58 -14.57 10.50
C LYS A 297 -4.09 -14.62 10.76
N PHE A 298 -3.65 -14.01 11.85
CA PHE A 298 -2.25 -14.06 12.23
C PHE A 298 -2.07 -14.07 13.75
N ALA A 299 -1.12 -14.87 14.21
CA ALA A 299 -0.69 -14.99 15.58
C ALA A 299 0.59 -14.18 15.80
N LEU A 300 0.66 -13.54 16.95
CA LEU A 300 1.81 -12.78 17.42
C LEU A 300 2.53 -13.56 18.50
N ASP A 301 3.85 -13.61 18.46
CA ASP A 301 4.71 -14.13 19.52
C ASP A 301 5.99 -13.30 19.57
N GLY A 302 6.34 -12.81 20.76
CA GLY A 302 7.50 -11.94 20.89
C GLY A 302 7.80 -11.57 22.33
N ARG A 303 8.67 -10.60 22.45
CA ARG A 303 9.10 -10.07 23.74
C ARG A 303 8.20 -8.92 24.21
N ASP A 304 7.94 -7.98 23.32
CA ASP A 304 7.21 -6.76 23.59
C ASP A 304 6.64 -6.16 22.29
N PRO A 305 5.82 -5.09 22.33
CA PRO A 305 5.25 -4.47 21.13
C PRO A 305 6.28 -3.90 20.14
N THR A 306 7.53 -3.73 20.55
CA THR A 306 8.60 -3.27 19.67
C THR A 306 9.38 -4.42 19.04
N TRP A 307 9.22 -5.63 19.55
CA TRP A 307 9.89 -6.82 19.03
C TRP A 307 9.02 -8.07 19.09
N PHE A 308 8.44 -8.44 17.96
CA PHE A 308 7.63 -9.65 17.84
C PHE A 308 7.72 -10.27 16.45
N GLN A 309 7.38 -11.53 16.38
CA GLN A 309 7.17 -12.28 15.14
C GLN A 309 5.67 -12.50 14.93
N PHE A 310 5.29 -12.68 13.68
CA PHE A 310 3.93 -13.05 13.32
C PHE A 310 3.92 -14.18 12.30
N THR A 311 2.93 -15.04 12.40
CA THR A 311 2.65 -16.10 11.44
C THR A 311 1.17 -16.12 11.15
N GLY A 312 0.79 -16.32 9.90
CA GLY A 312 -0.61 -16.25 9.54
C GLY A 312 -0.94 -16.87 8.20
N ALA A 313 -2.23 -16.79 7.86
CA ALA A 313 -2.74 -17.26 6.59
C ALA A 313 -3.89 -16.38 6.09
N LEU A 314 -3.85 -16.05 4.80
CA LEU A 314 -4.93 -15.38 4.10
C LEU A 314 -5.75 -16.40 3.32
N HIS A 315 -7.04 -16.36 3.49
CA HIS A 315 -8.04 -17.13 2.74
C HIS A 315 -9.01 -16.18 2.03
N ALA A 316 -9.39 -16.50 0.81
CA ALA A 316 -10.44 -15.78 0.08
C ALA A 316 -11.27 -16.80 -0.72
N GLU A 317 -12.27 -17.40 -0.07
CA GLU A 317 -13.06 -18.54 -0.56
C GLU A 317 -12.14 -19.70 -1.00
N ALA A 318 -12.10 -20.03 -2.29
CA ALA A 318 -11.25 -21.10 -2.83
C ALA A 318 -9.78 -20.68 -2.99
N ILE A 319 -9.47 -19.38 -2.88
CA ILE A 319 -8.12 -18.86 -3.01
C ILE A 319 -7.39 -18.95 -1.67
N GLY A 320 -6.23 -19.55 -1.65
CA GLY A 320 -5.38 -19.69 -0.46
C GLY A 320 -5.33 -21.13 0.07
N PRO A 321 -4.75 -21.35 1.25
CA PRO A 321 -4.19 -20.35 2.16
C PRO A 321 -2.86 -19.73 1.69
N VAL A 322 -2.81 -18.43 1.57
CA VAL A 322 -1.51 -17.73 1.43
C VAL A 322 -0.89 -17.62 2.81
N ARG A 323 0.22 -18.30 3.03
CA ARG A 323 0.92 -18.29 4.31
C ARG A 323 1.79 -17.06 4.42
N LEU A 324 1.72 -16.41 5.58
CA LEU A 324 2.50 -15.24 5.90
C LEU A 324 3.33 -15.50 7.15
N SER A 325 4.55 -15.00 7.16
CA SER A 325 5.38 -14.96 8.36
C SER A 325 6.27 -13.73 8.32
N GLY A 326 6.61 -13.20 9.47
CA GLY A 326 7.47 -12.03 9.53
C GLY A 326 7.82 -11.64 10.94
N ARG A 327 8.53 -10.52 11.06
CA ARG A 327 8.94 -9.94 12.32
C ARG A 327 8.94 -8.42 12.26
N TRP A 328 8.65 -7.83 13.40
CA TRP A 328 8.82 -6.42 13.69
C TRP A 328 9.95 -6.25 14.71
N ASP A 329 10.88 -5.34 14.48
CA ASP A 329 12.03 -5.08 15.35
C ASP A 329 12.04 -3.65 15.94
N GLY A 330 10.90 -2.97 15.91
CA GLY A 330 10.73 -1.60 16.38
C GLY A 330 10.93 -0.54 15.30
N GLU A 331 11.69 -0.85 14.26
CA GLU A 331 11.99 0.09 13.18
C GLU A 331 11.60 -0.46 11.80
N ARG A 332 11.72 -1.78 11.64
CA ARG A 332 11.54 -2.44 10.35
C ARG A 332 10.63 -3.66 10.45
N LEU A 333 9.62 -3.68 9.60
CA LEU A 333 8.83 -4.86 9.32
C LEU A 333 9.50 -5.67 8.22
N ARG A 334 9.75 -6.95 8.45
CA ARG A 334 10.22 -7.89 7.44
C ARG A 334 9.30 -9.09 7.42
N GLY A 335 8.95 -9.55 6.24
CA GLY A 335 8.07 -10.70 6.12
C GLY A 335 8.21 -11.40 4.79
N GLN A 336 7.54 -12.53 4.71
CA GLN A 336 7.40 -13.33 3.50
C GLN A 336 5.98 -13.86 3.39
N ALA A 337 5.51 -13.93 2.17
CA ALA A 337 4.25 -14.54 1.80
C ALA A 337 4.51 -15.71 0.86
N TRP A 338 3.87 -16.81 1.11
CA TRP A 338 3.95 -17.99 0.28
C TRP A 338 2.57 -18.43 -0.18
N TRP A 339 2.38 -18.38 -1.47
CA TRP A 339 1.19 -18.83 -2.15
C TRP A 339 1.42 -20.28 -2.62
N PRO A 340 0.72 -21.26 -2.07
CA PRO A 340 0.91 -22.65 -2.46
C PRO A 340 0.43 -22.88 -3.89
N LYS A 341 0.87 -23.97 -4.49
CA LYS A 341 0.41 -24.38 -5.81
C LYS A 341 -1.10 -24.64 -5.79
N GLN A 342 -1.85 -23.87 -6.56
CA GLN A 342 -3.30 -23.96 -6.69
C GLN A 342 -3.73 -24.05 -8.15
N SER A 343 -4.93 -24.60 -8.39
CA SER A 343 -5.53 -24.57 -9.72
C SER A 343 -5.75 -23.14 -10.19
N LEU A 344 -5.49 -22.90 -11.47
CA LEU A 344 -5.74 -21.59 -12.07
C LEU A 344 -7.22 -21.18 -12.02
N THR A 345 -8.13 -22.14 -12.04
CA THR A 345 -9.59 -21.91 -12.04
C THR A 345 -10.08 -21.18 -10.79
N VAL A 346 -9.41 -21.31 -9.63
CA VAL A 346 -9.82 -20.63 -8.40
C VAL A 346 -9.66 -19.10 -8.50
N PHE A 347 -8.82 -18.64 -9.44
CA PHE A 347 -8.56 -17.21 -9.68
C PHE A 347 -9.54 -16.57 -10.67
N GLN A 348 -10.57 -17.29 -11.13
CA GLN A 348 -11.58 -16.77 -12.05
C GLN A 348 -12.18 -15.42 -11.62
N PRO A 349 -12.47 -15.16 -10.33
CA PRO A 349 -12.99 -13.86 -9.90
C PRO A 349 -12.04 -12.68 -10.14
N LEU A 350 -10.73 -12.94 -10.24
CA LEU A 350 -9.70 -11.92 -10.51
C LEU A 350 -9.59 -11.55 -12.00
N VAL A 351 -10.26 -12.29 -12.88
CA VAL A 351 -10.32 -11.98 -14.31
C VAL A 351 -11.39 -10.93 -14.56
N PRO A 352 -11.09 -9.81 -15.23
CA PRO A 352 -12.09 -8.82 -15.59
C PRO A 352 -13.22 -9.45 -16.41
N PRO A 353 -14.50 -9.23 -16.07
CA PRO A 353 -15.64 -9.79 -16.80
C PRO A 353 -15.67 -9.41 -18.28
N ASP A 354 -15.21 -8.21 -18.61
CA ASP A 354 -15.19 -7.68 -19.99
C ASP A 354 -14.29 -8.51 -20.92
N TRP A 355 -13.29 -9.19 -20.38
CA TRP A 355 -12.43 -10.09 -21.15
C TRP A 355 -13.16 -11.35 -21.61
N LYS A 356 -14.30 -11.67 -20.97
CA LYS A 356 -15.07 -12.91 -21.23
C LYS A 356 -14.18 -14.16 -21.21
N MET A 357 -13.10 -14.09 -20.46
CA MET A 357 -12.09 -15.15 -20.34
C MET A 357 -12.52 -16.14 -19.26
N ASN A 358 -12.49 -17.40 -19.59
CA ASN A 358 -12.80 -18.51 -18.70
C ASN A 358 -11.55 -19.35 -18.48
N LEU A 359 -11.04 -19.30 -17.27
CA LEU A 359 -9.86 -20.09 -16.86
C LEU A 359 -10.23 -21.57 -16.76
N ARG A 360 -9.43 -22.47 -17.33
CA ARG A 360 -9.72 -23.90 -17.42
C ARG A 360 -8.72 -24.76 -16.68
N GLU A 361 -7.50 -24.74 -17.10
CA GLU A 361 -6.44 -25.61 -16.61
C GLU A 361 -5.23 -24.79 -16.16
N GLY A 362 -4.31 -25.44 -15.50
CA GLY A 362 -3.07 -24.84 -15.05
C GLY A 362 -2.98 -24.71 -13.54
N SER A 363 -1.82 -24.33 -13.10
CA SER A 363 -1.53 -24.10 -11.68
C SER A 363 -0.65 -22.87 -11.49
N LEU A 364 -0.93 -22.14 -10.42
CA LEU A 364 -0.19 -20.95 -10.01
C LEU A 364 0.38 -21.14 -8.61
N TYR A 365 1.60 -20.70 -8.40
CA TYR A 365 2.20 -20.51 -7.08
C TYR A 365 3.08 -19.27 -7.08
N ALA A 366 3.31 -18.69 -5.91
CA ALA A 366 4.16 -17.51 -5.77
C ALA A 366 4.83 -17.46 -4.40
N GLN A 367 5.94 -16.77 -4.35
CA GLN A 367 6.64 -16.43 -3.12
C GLN A 367 7.13 -14.99 -3.18
N VAL A 368 6.91 -14.25 -2.11
CA VAL A 368 7.30 -12.84 -1.99
C VAL A 368 7.93 -12.63 -0.63
N ALA A 369 9.08 -11.98 -0.58
CA ALA A 369 9.63 -11.41 0.63
C ALA A 369 9.45 -9.88 0.57
N PHE A 370 9.13 -9.26 1.70
CA PHE A 370 8.93 -7.82 1.78
C PHE A 370 9.55 -7.22 3.02
N SER A 371 9.82 -5.94 2.95
CA SER A 371 10.38 -5.13 4.04
C SER A 371 9.80 -3.73 3.98
N ALA A 372 9.46 -3.17 5.13
CA ALA A 372 9.00 -1.79 5.26
C ALA A 372 9.64 -1.14 6.49
N ALA A 373 10.15 0.08 6.33
CA ALA A 373 10.71 0.86 7.42
C ALA A 373 10.36 2.35 7.22
N ALA A 374 10.19 3.07 8.32
CA ALA A 374 9.97 4.51 8.28
C ALA A 374 11.17 5.19 7.61
N GLY A 375 10.92 6.08 6.65
CA GLY A 375 11.97 6.80 5.91
C GLY A 375 12.71 5.99 4.82
N GLN A 376 12.57 4.66 4.80
CA GLN A 376 13.18 3.81 3.76
C GLN A 376 12.16 3.23 2.78
N GLY A 377 10.86 3.42 3.06
CA GLY A 377 9.79 2.96 2.19
C GLY A 377 9.54 1.44 2.24
N PHE A 378 8.87 0.96 1.22
CA PHE A 378 8.50 -0.44 1.05
C PHE A 378 9.35 -1.09 -0.03
N GLU A 379 9.93 -2.25 0.28
CA GLU A 379 10.65 -3.10 -0.65
C GLU A 379 10.00 -4.48 -0.70
N ALA A 380 9.95 -5.08 -1.88
CA ALA A 380 9.49 -6.45 -2.06
C ALA A 380 10.27 -7.14 -3.15
N GLY A 381 10.37 -8.46 -3.08
CA GLY A 381 10.98 -9.26 -4.12
C GLY A 381 10.52 -10.70 -4.06
N GLY A 382 10.47 -11.35 -5.19
CA GLY A 382 9.98 -12.70 -5.26
C GLY A 382 9.80 -13.23 -6.67
N HIS A 383 8.99 -14.25 -6.78
CA HIS A 383 8.62 -14.83 -8.07
C HIS A 383 7.19 -15.39 -8.03
N GLY A 384 6.52 -15.28 -9.17
CA GLY A 384 5.28 -15.98 -9.46
C GLY A 384 5.48 -16.96 -10.62
N VAL A 385 4.82 -18.10 -10.56
CA VAL A 385 4.92 -19.13 -11.61
C VAL A 385 3.53 -19.65 -11.94
N LEU A 386 3.16 -19.52 -13.19
CA LEU A 386 2.00 -20.18 -13.80
C LEU A 386 2.51 -21.31 -14.70
N LYS A 387 1.92 -22.49 -14.58
CA LYS A 387 2.26 -23.66 -15.39
C LYS A 387 1.05 -24.31 -16.03
N GLY A 388 1.16 -24.59 -17.33
CA GLY A 388 0.16 -25.30 -18.10
C GLY A 388 -1.19 -24.59 -18.12
N GLY A 389 -1.19 -23.24 -18.07
CA GLY A 389 -2.40 -22.44 -18.06
C GLY A 389 -3.21 -22.60 -19.33
N SER A 390 -4.53 -22.67 -19.24
CA SER A 390 -5.43 -22.55 -20.39
C SER A 390 -6.61 -21.65 -20.08
N ALA A 391 -7.07 -20.94 -21.10
CA ALA A 391 -8.19 -20.03 -21.01
C ALA A 391 -9.00 -20.01 -22.30
N TRP A 392 -10.31 -19.88 -22.19
CA TRP A 392 -11.23 -19.78 -23.30
C TRP A 392 -11.91 -18.41 -23.30
N MET A 393 -12.02 -17.87 -24.48
CA MET A 393 -12.76 -16.65 -24.79
C MET A 393 -13.69 -16.94 -25.99
N PRO A 394 -14.70 -16.13 -26.27
CA PRO A 394 -15.68 -16.42 -27.35
C PRO A 394 -15.05 -16.78 -28.69
N ASP A 395 -13.96 -16.11 -29.06
CA ASP A 395 -13.31 -16.27 -30.36
C ASP A 395 -11.87 -16.83 -30.25
N ASN A 396 -11.41 -17.13 -29.03
CA ASN A 396 -10.02 -17.51 -28.79
C ASN A 396 -9.89 -18.61 -27.75
N GLN A 397 -8.94 -19.53 -27.98
CA GLN A 397 -8.47 -20.47 -26.97
C GLN A 397 -6.98 -20.29 -26.80
N ILE A 398 -6.53 -20.21 -25.57
CA ILE A 398 -5.12 -20.13 -25.20
C ILE A 398 -4.78 -21.38 -24.39
N ASN A 399 -3.80 -22.14 -24.84
CA ASN A 399 -3.41 -23.41 -24.23
C ASN A 399 -1.90 -23.45 -23.94
N GLY A 400 -1.55 -24.11 -22.84
CA GLY A 400 -0.15 -24.36 -22.50
C GLY A 400 0.62 -23.08 -22.11
N VAL A 401 0.01 -22.23 -21.28
CA VAL A 401 0.65 -21.00 -20.80
C VAL A 401 1.57 -21.35 -19.64
N ASP A 402 2.87 -21.16 -19.85
CA ASP A 402 3.89 -21.14 -18.82
C ASP A 402 4.40 -19.71 -18.64
N PHE A 403 4.30 -19.18 -17.44
CA PHE A 403 4.74 -17.83 -17.13
C PHE A 403 5.54 -17.81 -15.84
N VAL A 404 6.71 -17.19 -15.86
CA VAL A 404 7.60 -17.02 -14.70
C VAL A 404 7.92 -15.55 -14.53
N LEU A 405 7.56 -14.98 -13.39
CA LEU A 405 7.75 -13.58 -13.05
C LEU A 405 8.69 -13.43 -11.84
N PRO A 406 10.01 -13.40 -12.03
CA PRO A 406 10.93 -12.94 -11.00
C PRO A 406 10.94 -11.42 -10.96
N PHE A 407 10.75 -10.82 -9.78
CA PHE A 407 10.68 -9.37 -9.62
C PHE A 407 11.32 -8.89 -8.32
N ARG A 408 11.69 -7.62 -8.31
CA ARG A 408 12.00 -6.82 -7.13
C ARG A 408 11.36 -5.46 -7.27
N PHE A 409 10.80 -4.97 -6.18
CA PHE A 409 10.24 -3.63 -6.07
C PHE A 409 11.01 -2.86 -5.00
N SER A 410 11.52 -1.69 -5.33
CA SER A 410 12.17 -0.76 -4.42
C SER A 410 12.10 0.66 -4.98
N ASP A 411 11.94 1.64 -4.11
CA ASP A 411 11.92 3.08 -4.47
C ASP A 411 10.93 3.43 -5.61
N GLY A 412 9.77 2.79 -5.62
CA GLY A 412 8.76 3.00 -6.65
C GLY A 412 9.07 2.36 -8.02
N HIS A 413 10.15 1.57 -8.12
CA HIS A 413 10.58 0.91 -9.34
C HIS A 413 10.43 -0.60 -9.25
N TRP A 414 9.97 -1.21 -10.34
CA TRP A 414 9.95 -2.65 -10.52
C TRP A 414 11.18 -3.08 -11.31
N GLN A 415 12.00 -3.91 -10.70
CA GLN A 415 13.05 -4.67 -11.39
C GLN A 415 12.47 -6.01 -11.83
N LEU A 416 12.40 -6.26 -13.12
CA LEU A 416 11.86 -7.48 -13.72
C LEU A 416 13.01 -8.34 -14.22
N GLY A 417 13.00 -9.62 -13.95
CA GLY A 417 13.99 -10.56 -14.45
C GLY A 417 15.39 -10.41 -13.84
N ILE A 418 15.54 -10.43 -12.51
CA ILE A 418 16.82 -10.12 -11.82
C ILE A 418 17.94 -11.12 -12.13
N ARG A 419 17.71 -12.41 -12.08
CA ARG A 419 18.69 -13.47 -12.36
C ARG A 419 18.34 -14.27 -13.61
N ARG A 420 17.07 -14.30 -13.92
CA ARG A 420 16.48 -14.92 -15.08
C ARG A 420 15.43 -13.98 -15.62
N PRO A 421 15.21 -13.88 -16.92
CA PRO A 421 14.17 -13.02 -17.45
C PRO A 421 12.79 -13.44 -16.95
N VAL A 422 11.84 -12.50 -16.93
CA VAL A 422 10.43 -12.85 -16.94
C VAL A 422 10.18 -13.62 -18.22
N SER A 423 9.68 -14.82 -18.13
CA SER A 423 9.48 -15.67 -19.32
C SER A 423 8.02 -16.01 -19.52
N LEU A 424 7.55 -15.83 -20.74
CA LEU A 424 6.25 -16.26 -21.22
C LEU A 424 6.43 -17.29 -22.33
N ARG A 425 5.76 -18.42 -22.19
CA ARG A 425 5.67 -19.48 -23.18
C ARG A 425 4.22 -19.87 -23.34
N ILE A 426 3.71 -19.87 -24.57
CA ILE A 426 2.33 -20.29 -24.87
C ILE A 426 2.41 -21.36 -25.94
N GLY A 427 1.86 -22.53 -25.64
CA GLY A 427 1.86 -23.64 -26.56
C GLY A 427 1.05 -23.37 -27.83
N GLU A 428 -0.17 -22.89 -27.67
CA GLU A 428 -1.07 -22.64 -28.77
C GLU A 428 -2.09 -21.54 -28.45
N ILE A 429 -2.32 -20.67 -29.42
CA ILE A 429 -3.42 -19.70 -29.43
C ILE A 429 -4.27 -20.02 -30.66
N VAL A 430 -5.50 -20.45 -30.45
CA VAL A 430 -6.45 -20.77 -31.51
C VAL A 430 -7.44 -19.63 -31.70
N ASN A 431 -7.41 -19.04 -32.87
CA ASN A 431 -8.35 -18.03 -33.36
C ASN A 431 -8.59 -18.34 -34.85
N GLN A 432 -8.96 -17.36 -35.65
CA GLN A 432 -8.99 -17.46 -37.11
C GLN A 432 -7.64 -17.93 -37.67
N VAL A 433 -6.56 -17.55 -37.03
CA VAL A 433 -5.19 -18.04 -37.27
C VAL A 433 -4.70 -18.74 -36.03
N THR A 434 -4.17 -19.93 -36.19
CA THR A 434 -3.53 -20.65 -35.09
C THR A 434 -2.06 -20.21 -34.97
N ALA A 435 -1.71 -19.65 -33.82
CA ALA A 435 -0.33 -19.32 -33.45
C ALA A 435 0.17 -20.39 -32.47
N ARG A 436 1.42 -20.85 -32.67
CA ARG A 436 2.02 -21.90 -31.83
C ARG A 436 3.39 -21.48 -31.32
N ASN A 437 3.81 -22.12 -30.23
CA ASN A 437 5.16 -21.96 -29.66
C ASN A 437 5.56 -20.51 -29.44
N LEU A 438 4.60 -19.69 -28.95
CA LEU A 438 4.90 -18.31 -28.62
C LEU A 438 5.87 -18.25 -27.43
N THR A 439 6.95 -17.53 -27.61
CA THR A 439 7.95 -17.26 -26.57
C THR A 439 8.17 -15.75 -26.44
N ALA A 440 8.43 -15.28 -25.23
CA ALA A 440 8.85 -13.90 -24.96
C ALA A 440 9.57 -13.84 -23.62
N ASP A 441 10.66 -13.09 -23.57
CA ASP A 441 11.44 -12.84 -22.36
C ASP A 441 11.53 -11.34 -22.10
N LEU A 442 11.28 -10.91 -20.84
CA LEU A 442 11.32 -9.51 -20.45
C LEU A 442 12.30 -9.32 -19.29
N GLN A 443 13.16 -8.29 -19.39
CA GLN A 443 14.12 -7.96 -18.37
C GLN A 443 14.37 -6.45 -18.30
N GLY A 444 14.56 -5.91 -17.10
CA GLY A 444 14.88 -4.50 -16.90
C GLY A 444 14.06 -3.84 -15.80
N THR A 445 13.96 -2.52 -15.87
CA THR A 445 13.29 -1.70 -14.86
C THR A 445 12.05 -1.04 -15.43
N TRP A 446 10.97 -1.01 -14.65
CA TRP A 446 9.76 -0.26 -14.97
C TRP A 446 9.39 0.67 -13.79
N PRO A 447 9.09 1.94 -14.01
CA PRO A 447 9.25 2.68 -15.26
C PRO A 447 10.68 2.67 -15.76
N TRP A 448 10.86 2.60 -17.08
CA TRP A 448 12.18 2.58 -17.67
C TRP A 448 12.81 3.98 -17.77
N SER A 449 14.13 4.00 -17.88
CA SER A 449 14.92 5.20 -18.16
C SER A 449 16.12 4.85 -19.04
N GLU A 450 16.85 5.84 -19.52
CA GLU A 450 18.11 5.61 -20.24
C GLU A 450 19.14 4.80 -19.43
N ALA A 451 19.24 5.09 -18.14
CA ALA A 451 20.14 4.38 -17.22
C ALA A 451 19.63 2.97 -16.86
N ASN A 452 18.31 2.80 -16.77
CA ASN A 452 17.66 1.56 -16.36
C ASN A 452 16.62 1.15 -17.41
N PRO A 453 17.03 0.59 -18.55
CA PRO A 453 16.14 0.23 -19.64
C PRO A 453 15.29 -1.01 -19.31
N LEU A 454 14.17 -1.13 -20.02
CA LEU A 454 13.36 -2.34 -20.10
C LEU A 454 13.59 -2.99 -21.47
N GLN A 455 13.81 -4.29 -21.49
CA GLN A 455 14.14 -5.03 -22.71
C GLN A 455 13.23 -6.25 -22.85
N LEU A 456 12.55 -6.34 -23.99
CA LEU A 456 11.85 -7.52 -24.47
C LEU A 456 12.76 -8.26 -25.46
N SER A 457 12.95 -9.56 -25.29
CA SER A 457 13.84 -10.39 -26.10
C SER A 457 13.22 -11.77 -26.35
N ASP A 458 13.86 -12.54 -27.25
CA ASP A 458 13.47 -13.91 -27.59
C ASP A 458 11.97 -14.07 -27.93
N VAL A 459 11.38 -13.04 -28.56
CA VAL A 459 10.02 -13.15 -29.03
C VAL A 459 10.01 -13.97 -30.32
N SER A 460 9.23 -15.03 -30.28
CA SER A 460 9.09 -15.95 -31.41
C SER A 460 7.69 -16.54 -31.39
N VAL A 461 7.11 -16.72 -32.56
CA VAL A 461 5.82 -17.38 -32.72
C VAL A 461 5.75 -18.05 -34.09
N ASP A 462 5.26 -19.27 -34.14
CA ASP A 462 4.97 -20.00 -35.37
C ASP A 462 3.53 -19.69 -35.78
N LEU A 463 3.35 -19.11 -36.96
CA LEU A 463 2.03 -18.76 -37.49
C LEU A 463 2.04 -18.75 -39.01
N LEU A 464 0.89 -19.01 -39.62
CA LEU A 464 0.70 -18.98 -41.07
C LEU A 464 1.75 -19.84 -41.82
N GLY A 465 2.03 -21.03 -41.32
CA GLY A 465 3.01 -21.96 -41.88
C GLY A 465 4.48 -21.53 -41.78
N GLY A 466 4.74 -20.37 -41.22
CA GLY A 466 6.07 -19.78 -41.06
C GLY A 466 6.36 -19.36 -39.63
N LYS A 467 7.30 -18.43 -39.48
CA LYS A 467 7.78 -17.96 -38.18
C LYS A 467 7.93 -16.45 -38.15
N LEU A 468 7.47 -15.84 -37.07
CA LEU A 468 7.74 -14.45 -36.70
C LEU A 468 8.72 -14.44 -35.53
N THR A 469 9.75 -13.60 -35.62
CA THR A 469 10.73 -13.41 -34.54
C THR A 469 11.04 -11.94 -34.34
N LEU A 470 11.17 -11.53 -33.07
CA LEU A 470 11.71 -10.25 -32.67
C LEU A 470 12.88 -10.52 -31.73
N LEU A 471 14.07 -10.19 -32.17
CA LEU A 471 15.27 -10.49 -31.38
C LEU A 471 15.32 -9.66 -30.12
N GLN A 472 15.08 -8.36 -30.25
CA GLN A 472 15.16 -7.42 -29.14
C GLN A 472 14.33 -6.16 -29.40
N LEU A 473 13.61 -5.73 -28.35
CA LEU A 473 13.01 -4.41 -28.24
C LEU A 473 13.47 -3.80 -26.91
N ARG A 474 14.20 -2.70 -26.97
CA ARG A 474 14.69 -1.98 -25.80
C ARG A 474 13.91 -0.69 -25.59
N MET A 475 13.52 -0.39 -24.37
CA MET A 475 12.87 0.86 -23.99
C MET A 475 13.75 1.64 -23.00
N PRO A 476 14.03 2.95 -23.22
CA PRO A 476 13.68 3.72 -24.41
C PRO A 476 14.41 3.21 -25.66
N GLN A 477 13.76 3.31 -26.82
CA GLN A 477 14.35 2.90 -28.09
C GLN A 477 15.40 3.90 -28.58
N ARG A 478 16.50 3.36 -29.13
CA ARG A 478 17.49 4.11 -29.89
C ARG A 478 17.53 3.65 -31.34
N ASP A 479 17.19 2.39 -31.55
CA ASP A 479 17.15 1.71 -32.83
C ASP A 479 15.81 1.00 -33.01
N PRO A 480 15.37 0.78 -34.27
CA PRO A 480 14.13 0.05 -34.51
C PRO A 480 14.26 -1.41 -34.07
N ALA A 481 13.22 -1.93 -33.46
CA ALA A 481 13.12 -3.34 -33.16
C ALA A 481 12.76 -4.12 -34.42
N LEU A 482 13.65 -5.04 -34.83
CA LEU A 482 13.48 -5.75 -36.10
C LEU A 482 12.60 -6.98 -35.94
N ILE A 483 11.36 -6.90 -36.45
CA ILE A 483 10.50 -8.06 -36.63
C ILE A 483 10.88 -8.77 -37.90
N ARG A 484 11.25 -10.04 -37.82
CA ARG A 484 11.55 -10.89 -38.96
C ARG A 484 10.42 -11.86 -39.23
N LEU A 485 10.00 -11.92 -40.45
CA LEU A 485 9.02 -12.87 -40.99
C LEU A 485 9.76 -13.90 -41.84
N GLN A 486 9.56 -15.17 -41.61
CA GLN A 486 10.22 -16.27 -42.28
C GLN A 486 9.21 -17.28 -42.80
N HIS A 487 9.20 -17.51 -44.12
CA HIS A 487 8.35 -18.52 -44.80
C HIS A 487 6.85 -18.41 -44.48
N ILE A 488 6.31 -17.17 -44.37
CA ILE A 488 4.88 -16.96 -44.15
C ILE A 488 4.10 -17.41 -45.38
N SER A 489 3.23 -18.37 -45.22
CA SER A 489 2.41 -18.94 -46.29
C SER A 489 1.39 -17.92 -46.80
N SER A 490 1.47 -17.57 -48.07
CA SER A 490 0.55 -16.66 -48.71
C SER A 490 -0.88 -17.24 -48.78
N SER A 491 -1.00 -18.55 -48.90
CA SER A 491 -2.32 -19.23 -48.92
C SER A 491 -3.00 -19.20 -47.54
N GLU A 492 -2.23 -19.40 -46.49
CA GLU A 492 -2.78 -19.29 -45.11
C GLU A 492 -3.12 -17.85 -44.78
N LEU A 493 -2.29 -16.88 -45.22
CA LEU A 493 -2.55 -15.46 -45.01
C LEU A 493 -3.85 -15.02 -45.69
N THR A 494 -4.04 -15.36 -46.98
CA THR A 494 -5.28 -15.02 -47.71
C THR A 494 -6.51 -15.69 -47.12
N SER A 495 -6.38 -16.92 -46.66
CA SER A 495 -7.45 -17.64 -45.97
C SER A 495 -7.83 -17.00 -44.65
N ALA A 496 -6.84 -16.55 -43.87
CA ALA A 496 -7.03 -15.89 -42.57
C ALA A 496 -7.77 -14.54 -42.71
N VAL A 497 -7.40 -13.76 -43.71
CA VAL A 497 -8.05 -12.46 -44.03
C VAL A 497 -9.40 -12.64 -44.75
N LYS A 498 -9.76 -13.90 -45.06
CA LYS A 498 -11.02 -14.24 -45.79
C LYS A 498 -11.19 -13.51 -47.12
N VAL A 499 -10.10 -13.26 -47.82
CA VAL A 499 -10.13 -12.66 -49.16
C VAL A 499 -10.69 -13.70 -50.12
N LYS A 500 -11.85 -13.41 -50.71
CA LYS A 500 -12.54 -14.27 -51.70
C LYS A 500 -12.16 -13.95 -53.15
N GLN A 501 -11.65 -12.75 -53.37
CA GLN A 501 -11.41 -12.20 -54.70
C GLN A 501 -10.18 -12.81 -55.36
N PHE A 502 -9.22 -13.26 -54.58
CA PHE A 502 -8.01 -13.90 -55.13
C PHE A 502 -7.45 -14.97 -54.20
N ALA A 503 -6.74 -15.92 -54.75
CA ALA A 503 -5.98 -16.93 -54.04
C ALA A 503 -4.49 -16.79 -54.36
N MET A 504 -3.65 -16.97 -53.37
CA MET A 504 -2.20 -16.95 -53.52
C MET A 504 -1.60 -18.24 -52.98
N SER A 505 -0.51 -18.67 -53.57
CA SER A 505 0.32 -19.76 -53.07
C SER A 505 1.78 -19.30 -52.98
N GLY A 506 2.60 -20.11 -52.30
CA GLY A 506 4.00 -19.79 -52.03
C GLY A 506 4.18 -19.15 -50.67
N ALA A 507 5.38 -18.73 -50.39
CA ALA A 507 5.74 -18.13 -49.09
C ALA A 507 6.50 -16.84 -49.27
N VAL A 508 6.38 -15.97 -48.26
CA VAL A 508 7.07 -14.69 -48.20
C VAL A 508 7.91 -14.59 -46.92
N SER A 509 9.05 -13.93 -47.04
CA SER A 509 9.90 -13.55 -45.93
C SER A 509 10.17 -12.05 -45.96
N GLY A 510 10.48 -11.49 -44.77
CA GLY A 510 10.77 -10.06 -44.72
C GLY A 510 11.21 -9.57 -43.37
N ALA A 511 11.29 -8.27 -43.28
CA ALA A 511 11.64 -7.58 -42.02
C ALA A 511 10.85 -6.28 -41.88
N LEU A 512 10.38 -6.06 -40.67
CA LEU A 512 9.62 -4.88 -40.33
C LEU A 512 10.34 -4.15 -39.16
N PRO A 513 11.02 -3.04 -39.46
CA PRO A 513 11.63 -2.20 -38.42
C PRO A 513 10.55 -1.47 -37.63
N LEU A 514 10.36 -1.89 -36.37
CA LEU A 514 9.32 -1.40 -35.49
C LEU A 514 9.85 -0.31 -34.56
N TRP A 515 9.14 0.82 -34.50
CA TRP A 515 9.29 1.85 -33.50
C TRP A 515 8.03 1.92 -32.64
N LEU A 516 8.21 2.17 -31.33
CA LEU A 516 7.13 2.46 -30.39
C LEU A 516 7.25 3.92 -29.96
N GLU A 517 6.32 4.74 -30.39
CA GLU A 517 6.22 6.15 -30.04
C GLU A 517 4.85 6.41 -29.41
N ASN A 518 4.83 6.91 -28.16
CA ASN A 518 3.59 7.19 -27.41
C ASN A 518 2.59 6.02 -27.42
N ASN A 519 3.07 4.80 -27.22
CA ASN A 519 2.30 3.54 -27.29
C ASN A 519 1.73 3.21 -28.68
N GLN A 520 2.17 3.89 -29.73
CA GLN A 520 1.79 3.60 -31.10
C GLN A 520 2.89 2.85 -31.83
N TRP A 521 2.48 1.93 -32.69
CA TRP A 521 3.39 1.11 -33.48
C TRP A 521 3.63 1.79 -34.81
N ILE A 522 4.89 2.04 -35.14
CA ILE A 522 5.32 2.67 -36.38
C ILE A 522 6.30 1.74 -37.09
N ILE A 523 6.11 1.50 -38.38
CA ILE A 523 7.01 0.72 -39.21
C ILE A 523 7.45 1.63 -40.35
N HIS A 524 8.76 1.82 -40.48
CA HIS A 524 9.38 2.52 -41.59
C HIS A 524 10.26 1.56 -42.39
N ASP A 525 10.08 1.56 -43.70
CA ASP A 525 10.87 0.79 -44.64
C ASP A 525 10.89 -0.72 -44.38
N GLY A 526 9.77 -1.23 -43.88
CA GLY A 526 9.51 -2.66 -43.83
C GLY A 526 9.46 -3.23 -45.24
N TRP A 527 9.84 -4.49 -45.38
CA TRP A 527 9.85 -5.14 -46.67
C TRP A 527 9.47 -6.62 -46.56
N LEU A 528 8.81 -7.10 -47.66
CA LEU A 528 8.55 -8.52 -47.90
C LEU A 528 9.05 -8.89 -49.28
N ARG A 529 9.52 -10.14 -49.44
CA ARG A 529 9.85 -10.75 -50.70
C ARG A 529 9.39 -12.19 -50.74
N ASN A 530 9.18 -12.72 -51.91
CA ASN A 530 8.90 -14.15 -52.08
C ASN A 530 10.17 -15.01 -51.85
N ASP A 531 9.99 -16.17 -51.23
CA ASP A 531 11.06 -17.14 -50.95
C ASP A 531 11.27 -18.14 -52.11
N GLY A 532 10.39 -18.17 -53.02
CA GLY A 532 10.39 -19.04 -54.21
C GLY A 532 9.25 -18.64 -55.15
N PRO A 533 8.98 -19.40 -56.19
CA PRO A 533 7.85 -19.13 -57.07
C PRO A 533 6.54 -19.07 -56.31
N MET A 534 5.72 -18.08 -56.62
CA MET A 534 4.38 -17.90 -56.09
C MET A 534 3.35 -17.91 -57.20
N THR A 535 2.11 -18.19 -56.89
CA THR A 535 1.02 -18.05 -57.84
C THR A 535 -0.04 -17.10 -57.30
N LEU A 536 -0.58 -16.27 -58.16
CA LEU A 536 -1.74 -15.44 -57.91
C LEU A 536 -2.84 -15.90 -58.83
N ARG A 537 -4.03 -16.12 -58.29
CA ARG A 537 -5.23 -16.48 -59.04
C ARG A 537 -6.39 -15.59 -58.62
N LEU A 538 -6.90 -14.81 -59.58
CA LEU A 538 -8.10 -14.02 -59.40
C LEU A 538 -9.37 -14.90 -59.56
N ASP A 539 -10.35 -14.72 -58.69
CA ASP A 539 -11.62 -15.39 -58.80
C ASP A 539 -12.31 -15.04 -60.14
N LYS A 540 -12.94 -16.04 -60.72
CA LYS A 540 -13.52 -15.89 -62.07
C LYS A 540 -14.62 -14.84 -62.11
N ASP A 541 -15.54 -14.88 -61.17
CA ASP A 541 -16.69 -13.97 -61.10
C ASP A 541 -16.24 -12.52 -60.84
N THR A 542 -15.23 -12.37 -59.98
CA THR A 542 -14.55 -11.10 -59.69
C THR A 542 -13.82 -10.58 -60.95
N ALA A 543 -13.12 -11.44 -61.65
CA ALA A 543 -12.45 -11.07 -62.90
C ALA A 543 -13.43 -10.64 -63.98
N ASP A 544 -14.49 -11.37 -64.17
CA ASP A 544 -15.50 -11.09 -65.16
C ASP A 544 -16.27 -9.78 -64.85
N ALA A 545 -16.57 -9.51 -63.58
CA ALA A 545 -17.15 -8.24 -63.15
C ALA A 545 -16.24 -7.05 -63.41
N LEU A 546 -14.95 -7.15 -63.06
CA LEU A 546 -13.99 -6.08 -63.29
C LEU A 546 -13.73 -5.78 -64.80
N VAL A 547 -13.80 -6.80 -65.65
CA VAL A 547 -13.67 -6.64 -67.10
C VAL A 547 -14.94 -5.95 -67.67
N ALA A 548 -16.13 -6.28 -67.17
CA ALA A 548 -17.38 -5.65 -67.56
C ALA A 548 -17.40 -4.14 -67.24
N ASP A 549 -16.87 -3.75 -66.09
CA ASP A 549 -16.84 -2.36 -65.66
C ASP A 549 -15.77 -1.51 -66.32
N ASN A 550 -14.66 -2.12 -66.85
CA ASN A 550 -13.55 -1.40 -67.43
C ASN A 550 -12.86 -2.20 -68.58
N VAL A 551 -13.36 -1.98 -69.80
CA VAL A 551 -12.88 -2.66 -71.00
C VAL A 551 -11.39 -2.41 -71.27
N SER A 552 -10.86 -1.22 -70.95
CA SER A 552 -9.44 -0.89 -71.16
C SER A 552 -8.51 -1.60 -70.18
N ALA A 553 -9.03 -1.98 -69.01
CA ALA A 553 -8.29 -2.78 -68.02
C ALA A 553 -8.39 -4.30 -68.25
N GLY A 554 -9.23 -4.73 -69.17
CA GLY A 554 -9.54 -6.15 -69.41
C GLY A 554 -8.31 -7.01 -69.71
N ALA A 555 -7.32 -6.49 -70.45
CA ALA A 555 -6.08 -7.19 -70.70
C ALA A 555 -5.27 -7.43 -69.42
N ALA A 556 -5.13 -6.42 -68.56
CA ALA A 556 -4.44 -6.52 -67.29
C ALA A 556 -5.14 -7.46 -66.31
N ILE A 557 -6.48 -7.44 -66.26
CA ILE A 557 -7.30 -8.31 -65.42
C ILE A 557 -7.17 -9.76 -65.91
N ASN A 558 -7.13 -10.01 -67.21
CA ASN A 558 -6.92 -11.34 -67.75
C ASN A 558 -5.56 -11.93 -67.38
N TRP A 559 -4.52 -11.12 -67.23
CA TRP A 559 -3.21 -11.59 -66.74
C TRP A 559 -3.25 -11.98 -65.27
N LEU A 560 -4.10 -11.34 -64.47
CA LEU A 560 -4.26 -11.66 -63.01
C LEU A 560 -5.16 -12.88 -62.78
N ARG A 561 -5.89 -13.38 -63.77
CA ARG A 561 -6.66 -14.64 -63.67
C ARG A 561 -5.77 -15.82 -63.25
N TYR A 562 -4.54 -15.85 -63.74
CA TYR A 562 -3.51 -16.78 -63.29
C TYR A 562 -2.12 -16.19 -63.62
N MET A 563 -1.36 -15.91 -62.59
CA MET A 563 -0.02 -15.34 -62.72
C MET A 563 0.94 -16.16 -61.87
N GLU A 564 2.02 -16.61 -62.49
CA GLU A 564 3.17 -17.20 -61.79
C GLU A 564 4.15 -16.06 -61.49
N ILE A 565 4.38 -15.79 -60.20
CA ILE A 565 5.22 -14.73 -59.69
C ILE A 565 6.62 -15.31 -59.48
N SER A 566 7.57 -14.83 -60.25
CA SER A 566 8.98 -15.22 -60.10
C SER A 566 9.69 -14.38 -59.06
N ARG A 567 9.35 -13.10 -58.96
CA ARG A 567 9.94 -12.16 -58.02
C ARG A 567 8.92 -11.13 -57.56
N SER A 568 8.85 -10.94 -56.24
CA SER A 568 8.07 -9.87 -55.65
C SER A 568 8.87 -9.14 -54.59
N TRP A 569 8.68 -7.84 -54.54
CA TRP A 569 9.19 -6.98 -53.49
C TRP A 569 8.08 -6.04 -53.03
N THR A 570 7.79 -6.04 -51.74
CA THR A 570 6.74 -5.18 -51.16
C THR A 570 7.37 -4.33 -50.06
N GLN A 571 7.26 -3.03 -50.18
CA GLN A 571 7.55 -2.09 -49.10
C GLN A 571 6.33 -1.90 -48.24
N ILE A 572 6.57 -1.87 -46.91
CA ILE A 572 5.51 -1.75 -45.90
C ILE A 572 5.86 -0.58 -44.98
N ASN A 573 4.92 0.34 -44.82
CA ASN A 573 5.00 1.39 -43.83
C ASN A 573 3.71 1.41 -43.03
N LEU A 574 3.84 1.64 -41.74
CA LEU A 574 2.73 1.84 -40.81
C LEU A 574 3.00 3.14 -40.06
N ASP A 575 2.07 4.07 -40.13
CA ASP A 575 2.18 5.36 -39.45
C ASP A 575 1.57 5.32 -38.04
N ASN A 576 1.71 6.42 -37.31
CA ASN A 576 1.17 6.58 -35.96
C ASN A 576 -0.36 6.69 -35.88
N LEU A 577 -1.04 6.86 -37.01
CA LEU A 577 -2.50 6.85 -37.10
C LEU A 577 -3.06 5.46 -37.43
N GLY A 578 -2.15 4.47 -37.60
CA GLY A 578 -2.52 3.10 -37.96
C GLY A 578 -2.79 2.92 -39.45
N VAL A 579 -2.35 3.84 -40.29
CA VAL A 579 -2.46 3.71 -41.74
C VAL A 579 -1.30 2.86 -42.26
N LEU A 580 -1.65 1.68 -42.76
CA LEU A 580 -0.73 0.74 -43.41
C LEU A 580 -0.63 1.07 -44.90
N THR A 581 0.52 1.41 -45.36
CA THR A 581 0.81 1.62 -46.79
C THR A 581 1.65 0.45 -47.34
N LEU A 582 1.16 -0.20 -48.39
CA LEU A 582 1.82 -1.28 -49.09
C LEU A 582 2.17 -0.80 -50.49
N LYS A 583 3.43 -0.97 -50.91
CA LYS A 583 3.89 -0.74 -52.29
C LYS A 583 4.59 -1.99 -52.78
N ALA A 584 3.94 -2.71 -53.68
CA ALA A 584 4.47 -3.97 -54.22
C ALA A 584 4.90 -3.82 -55.69
N SER A 585 6.06 -4.35 -55.98
CA SER A 585 6.54 -4.57 -57.35
C SER A 585 6.66 -6.07 -57.61
N ILE A 586 5.88 -6.56 -58.56
CA ILE A 586 5.70 -7.99 -58.81
C ILE A 586 6.07 -8.25 -60.25
N ASN A 587 7.00 -9.20 -60.46
CA ASN A 587 7.39 -9.70 -61.74
C ASN A 587 6.97 -11.16 -61.92
N GLY A 588 6.34 -11.47 -63.00
CA GLY A 588 5.84 -12.81 -63.22
C GLY A 588 5.46 -13.09 -64.67
N THR A 589 4.94 -14.25 -64.90
CA THR A 589 4.42 -14.68 -66.20
C THR A 589 2.98 -15.07 -66.07
N SER A 590 2.18 -14.63 -67.00
CA SER A 590 0.78 -15.06 -67.11
C SER A 590 0.57 -15.82 -68.43
N ARG A 591 -0.28 -16.84 -68.38
CA ARG A 591 -0.68 -17.60 -69.57
C ARG A 591 -2.16 -17.24 -69.89
N VAL A 592 -2.33 -16.53 -71.01
CA VAL A 592 -3.63 -16.18 -71.56
C VAL A 592 -3.75 -16.76 -72.95
N GLU A 593 -4.81 -17.54 -73.22
CA GLU A 593 -5.04 -18.21 -74.50
C GLU A 593 -3.85 -19.02 -75.05
N GLY A 594 -3.08 -19.67 -74.19
CA GLY A 594 -1.94 -20.49 -74.57
C GLY A 594 -0.63 -19.73 -74.84
N LYS A 595 -0.65 -18.38 -74.79
CA LYS A 595 0.54 -17.53 -74.93
C LYS A 595 1.07 -17.12 -73.55
N SER A 596 2.36 -17.26 -73.32
CA SER A 596 3.05 -16.77 -72.12
C SER A 596 3.42 -15.31 -72.32
N SER A 597 3.03 -14.45 -71.36
CA SER A 597 3.33 -13.03 -71.33
C SER A 597 4.04 -12.66 -70.05
N THR A 598 5.15 -11.93 -70.11
CA THR A 598 5.82 -11.36 -68.97
C THR A 598 4.98 -10.19 -68.43
N VAL A 599 4.70 -10.20 -67.13
CA VAL A 599 3.89 -9.19 -66.46
C VAL A 599 4.72 -8.48 -65.42
N HIS A 600 4.74 -7.16 -65.43
CA HIS A 600 5.26 -6.29 -64.38
C HIS A 600 4.11 -5.55 -63.77
N LEU A 601 3.81 -5.83 -62.50
CA LEU A 601 2.71 -5.20 -61.78
C LEU A 601 3.28 -4.33 -60.65
N ASN A 602 2.89 -3.07 -60.63
CA ASN A 602 3.08 -2.18 -59.48
C ASN A 602 1.77 -1.97 -58.80
N TYR A 603 1.70 -2.33 -57.56
CA TYR A 603 0.49 -2.24 -56.71
C TYR A 603 0.76 -1.34 -55.54
N ALA A 604 -0.15 -0.41 -55.25
CA ALA A 604 -0.14 0.41 -54.05
C ALA A 604 -1.48 0.27 -53.33
N HIS A 605 -1.44 0.07 -52.06
CA HIS A 605 -2.62 -0.05 -51.22
C HIS A 605 -2.40 0.69 -49.91
N GLU A 606 -3.45 1.31 -49.42
CA GLU A 606 -3.46 2.03 -48.17
C GLU A 606 -4.71 1.63 -47.36
N GLU A 607 -4.55 1.22 -46.12
CA GLU A 607 -5.63 0.75 -45.29
C GLU A 607 -5.35 1.05 -43.81
N ASN A 608 -6.41 1.34 -43.03
CA ASN A 608 -6.27 1.51 -41.61
C ASN A 608 -6.26 0.15 -40.89
N ILE A 609 -5.12 -0.22 -40.30
CA ILE A 609 -4.93 -1.51 -39.64
C ILE A 609 -5.81 -1.67 -38.39
N PHE A 610 -6.23 -0.58 -37.76
CA PHE A 610 -7.10 -0.64 -36.60
C PHE A 610 -8.52 -1.08 -36.97
N ASP A 611 -8.99 -0.74 -38.17
CA ASP A 611 -10.28 -1.22 -38.66
C ASP A 611 -10.24 -2.72 -39.00
N LEU A 612 -9.09 -3.18 -39.50
CA LEU A 612 -8.83 -4.61 -39.66
C LEU A 612 -8.74 -5.33 -38.32
N TRP A 613 -8.07 -4.72 -37.33
CA TRP A 613 -7.86 -5.28 -35.99
C TRP A 613 -9.14 -5.29 -35.14
N ARG A 614 -10.04 -4.33 -35.32
CA ARG A 614 -11.37 -4.32 -34.68
C ARG A 614 -12.21 -5.53 -35.06
N SER A 615 -12.01 -6.07 -36.25
CA SER A 615 -12.62 -7.35 -36.63
C SER A 615 -12.08 -8.54 -35.85
N LEU A 616 -10.90 -8.42 -35.24
CA LEU A 616 -10.22 -9.43 -34.43
C LEU A 616 -10.42 -9.29 -32.91
N ARG A 617 -11.07 -8.23 -32.43
CA ARG A 617 -11.55 -7.90 -31.07
C ARG A 617 -10.64 -8.23 -29.86
N PHE A 618 -9.35 -8.48 -30.03
CA PHE A 618 -8.44 -8.87 -28.95
C PHE A 618 -7.64 -7.71 -28.34
N GLY A 619 -7.40 -6.63 -29.09
CA GLY A 619 -6.49 -5.54 -28.68
C GLY A 619 -7.12 -4.48 -27.78
N ASP A 620 -8.41 -4.12 -28.02
CA ASP A 620 -9.03 -2.95 -27.41
C ASP A 620 -9.21 -3.06 -25.88
N ASN A 621 -9.48 -4.27 -25.38
CA ASN A 621 -9.70 -4.49 -23.95
C ASN A 621 -8.42 -4.53 -23.13
N LEU A 622 -7.32 -5.06 -23.67
CA LEU A 622 -6.04 -5.13 -22.98
C LEU A 622 -5.34 -3.76 -22.93
N GLN A 623 -5.39 -3.01 -24.02
CA GLN A 623 -4.81 -1.66 -24.09
C GLN A 623 -5.57 -0.70 -23.18
N ALA A 624 -6.90 -0.67 -23.23
CA ALA A 624 -7.73 0.14 -22.34
C ALA A 624 -7.52 -0.23 -20.86
N TRP A 625 -7.34 -1.51 -20.56
CA TRP A 625 -7.04 -1.98 -19.22
C TRP A 625 -5.65 -1.52 -18.76
N LEU A 626 -4.62 -1.62 -19.60
CA LEU A 626 -3.27 -1.14 -19.29
C LEU A 626 -3.23 0.37 -19.10
N GLU A 627 -3.92 1.14 -19.94
CA GLU A 627 -4.03 2.60 -19.81
C GLU A 627 -4.73 3.03 -18.52
N GLN A 628 -5.79 2.33 -18.13
CA GLN A 628 -6.56 2.61 -16.90
C GLN A 628 -5.83 2.17 -15.63
N ASN A 629 -5.00 1.13 -15.67
CA ASN A 629 -4.37 0.52 -14.50
C ASN A 629 -2.88 0.85 -14.34
N ALA A 630 -2.25 1.45 -15.33
CA ALA A 630 -0.86 1.90 -15.28
C ALA A 630 -0.66 3.27 -14.61
N THR A 631 -1.69 3.80 -13.94
CA THR A 631 -1.56 5.04 -13.17
C THR A 631 -0.60 4.85 -12.00
N LEU A 632 0.58 5.46 -12.11
CA LEU A 632 1.58 5.53 -11.06
C LEU A 632 1.02 6.17 -9.80
N PRO A 633 1.38 5.70 -8.60
CA PRO A 633 1.12 6.43 -7.38
C PRO A 633 1.75 7.82 -7.49
N VAL A 634 0.94 8.85 -7.27
CA VAL A 634 1.36 10.25 -7.33
C VAL A 634 2.61 10.45 -6.47
N ARG A 635 3.75 10.78 -7.09
CA ARG A 635 4.97 11.18 -6.38
C ARG A 635 4.66 12.43 -5.58
N ARG A 636 4.73 12.34 -4.27
CA ARG A 636 4.79 13.53 -3.41
C ARG A 636 6.19 14.12 -3.52
N CYS A 637 6.30 15.34 -4.02
CA CYS A 637 7.52 16.09 -3.89
C CYS A 637 7.73 16.48 -2.41
N THR A 638 8.97 16.51 -1.96
CA THR A 638 9.39 16.81 -0.59
C THR A 638 8.94 18.19 -0.07
N ASP A 639 8.36 19.03 -0.91
CA ASP A 639 7.95 20.41 -0.58
C ASP A 639 6.43 20.61 -0.53
N GLY A 640 5.63 19.56 -0.42
CA GLY A 640 4.17 19.67 -0.25
C GLY A 640 3.39 20.24 -1.43
N LYS A 641 4.01 20.45 -2.59
CA LYS A 641 3.37 20.94 -3.81
C LYS A 641 3.23 19.81 -4.85
N THR A 642 2.06 19.72 -5.46
CA THR A 642 1.84 18.83 -6.60
C THR A 642 2.73 19.24 -7.76
N CYS A 643 3.61 18.33 -8.22
CA CYS A 643 4.41 18.58 -9.41
C CYS A 643 3.48 18.64 -10.63
N LYS A 644 3.44 19.76 -11.33
CA LYS A 644 2.83 19.86 -12.65
C LYS A 644 3.74 19.15 -13.66
N GLU A 645 3.15 18.30 -14.49
CA GLU A 645 3.85 17.72 -15.63
C GLU A 645 4.40 18.82 -16.56
N PRO A 646 5.60 18.65 -17.08
CA PRO A 646 6.03 19.45 -18.21
C PRO A 646 5.20 19.06 -19.45
N LYS A 647 4.71 20.05 -20.16
CA LYS A 647 3.96 19.94 -21.41
C LYS A 647 4.78 19.25 -22.49
#